data_8360d7ce1bba07481fb199fab48f8c04
#
_entry.id   8360d7ce1bba07481fb199fab48f8c04
#
_cell.length_a   1.000
_cell.length_b   1.000
_cell.length_c   1.000
_cell.angle_alpha   90.00
_cell.angle_beta   90.00
_cell.angle_gamma   90.00
#
_symmetry.space_group_name_H-M   'P 1'
#
loop_
_entity.id
_entity.type
_entity.pdbx_description
1 polymer ?
#
loop_
_entity_poly.entity_id
_entity_poly.type
_entity_poly.pdbx_seq_one_letter_code
_entity_poly.pdbx_strand_id
1 'polypeptide(L)'
;MKIKLIFIMVYLSLGYGRVALAVEENQNEKKYSYNEGFLIGNAKDISIDKLSEDQITPGDWFVDVYLNNEFIYNKEVRFYENSKGRVVPCLTKEDIDSFNIKPEYLGLITTDGACEDLNALSKDVQVNLKQEVLRLDILIPQVMVEHSARGFVPISALNEGIPAFFMNYNLNGYSSRSHGEDEHSAYGNISAGLNLGLFRIRHQSNLQYNQDDKFQHESIRTYVQRAIPQIESELTIGQSFTDGSLFDSFSYTGAELATDNRMRPQSMQGFAPTVRGVANSNARVRVIQNGFVIYETNVSPGEFTINDLYATGYGGDLTVEVTEANGSVSTFIVPFSTVPGLLRPGQIDYSIVSGKLRGDNTSSDIFVQSTLKYGLSNIFTPFAGVQYSNKYQSGLLGFAVNTQIGAFSFDMASSKAELDNNHTYNGARARITWNKDINATGTNIALAGYRYESQNYLSLYEASSYRDSYLYSGGTINPRRSQYILTVNQNLADYGTMYISGSLQTWRDDLPDTKQLQAGYMNNFKGIGYSFTYIKMYRNNEEGGDNNYMFNVSVPFSLWYPEQNTLLSSSITRSDSDNRWANNTTISSSFGEDNSISWNATASNVGNSNSSFSGNIQKDFSSASVNAGYSQGHDFKSLSMGACGALVVYEGGVIPSRYLSDTFAIVEADEAEGAAVSSWSNIVINGNGQAVVPSLVPYQYNTLYLNTENMSTDIDLDNNLIKVAPYAGSAVLVKFDTKKGNNITYRITLQDKNAVPFGADIYDENNNKIGLVGQGGLVHFNSQSEQGTVFVKWGEDSNQRCKFDYRISDNNSISESICYFY
;
A
#
# COMPACT_ATOMS: atom_id res chain seq x y z
N MET A 1 -16.77 36.46 -41.61
CA MET A 1 -17.90 36.78 -40.69
C MET A 1 -17.98 35.73 -39.58
N LYS A 2 -16.84 35.26 -39.01
CA LYS A 2 -16.80 34.28 -37.90
C LYS A 2 -15.83 34.68 -36.74
N ILE A 3 -15.33 35.91 -36.75
CA ILE A 3 -14.38 36.39 -35.69
C ILE A 3 -15.04 37.35 -34.70
N LYS A 4 -16.28 37.83 -34.95
CA LYS A 4 -17.00 38.73 -34.04
C LYS A 4 -17.86 38.04 -32.96
N LEU A 5 -18.04 36.73 -33.01
CA LEU A 5 -18.84 36.02 -31.98
C LEU A 5 -18.03 35.55 -30.77
N ILE A 6 -16.71 35.48 -30.89
CA ILE A 6 -15.82 35.05 -29.78
C ILE A 6 -15.54 36.18 -28.78
N PHE A 7 -15.61 37.46 -29.24
CA PHE A 7 -15.41 38.61 -28.38
C PHE A 7 -16.61 39.00 -27.53
N ILE A 8 -17.81 38.55 -27.86
CA ILE A 8 -19.05 38.84 -27.08
C ILE A 8 -19.21 37.82 -25.93
N MET A 9 -18.70 36.60 -26.04
CA MET A 9 -18.73 35.65 -24.91
C MET A 9 -17.69 35.92 -23.83
N VAL A 10 -16.58 36.60 -24.14
CA VAL A 10 -15.55 36.97 -23.13
C VAL A 10 -15.97 38.21 -22.32
N TYR A 11 -16.88 39.07 -22.86
CA TYR A 11 -17.38 40.25 -22.13
C TYR A 11 -18.55 39.95 -21.20
N LEU A 12 -19.25 38.83 -21.36
CA LEU A 12 -20.35 38.39 -20.49
C LEU A 12 -19.91 37.53 -19.29
N SER A 13 -18.67 37.09 -19.27
CA SER A 13 -18.10 36.31 -18.12
C SER A 13 -17.37 37.18 -17.08
N LEU A 14 -17.25 38.49 -17.31
CA LEU A 14 -16.60 39.45 -16.41
C LEU A 14 -17.53 40.30 -15.57
N GLY A 15 -18.85 40.05 -15.62
CA GLY A 15 -19.87 40.93 -15.04
C GLY A 15 -20.63 40.40 -13.82
N TYR A 16 -20.33 39.24 -13.29
CA TYR A 16 -20.89 38.75 -12.01
C TYR A 16 -19.80 38.33 -11.03
N GLY A 17 -19.06 39.32 -10.59
CA GLY A 17 -18.38 39.25 -9.29
C GLY A 17 -19.46 39.22 -8.21
N ARG A 18 -19.89 38.03 -7.79
CA ARG A 18 -20.57 37.90 -6.52
C ARG A 18 -19.51 38.22 -5.44
N VAL A 19 -19.65 39.40 -4.86
CA VAL A 19 -19.11 39.71 -3.55
C VAL A 19 -19.71 38.65 -2.65
N ALA A 20 -18.91 37.64 -2.31
CA ALA A 20 -19.18 36.79 -1.16
C ALA A 20 -19.05 37.74 0.04
N LEU A 21 -20.17 38.31 0.48
CA LEU A 21 -20.30 38.75 1.84
C LEU A 21 -20.06 37.50 2.68
N ALA A 22 -18.93 37.47 3.38
CA ALA A 22 -18.77 36.60 4.51
C ALA A 22 -19.95 36.95 5.44
N VAL A 23 -20.98 36.14 5.43
CA VAL A 23 -21.92 36.07 6.51
C VAL A 23 -21.05 35.54 7.65
N GLU A 24 -20.72 36.43 8.60
CA GLU A 24 -20.40 36.00 9.94
C GLU A 24 -21.61 35.13 10.38
N GLU A 25 -21.45 33.85 10.25
CA GLU A 25 -22.27 32.87 10.94
C GLU A 25 -21.95 33.11 12.39
N ASN A 26 -22.75 33.96 13.02
CA ASN A 26 -22.86 33.98 14.46
C ASN A 26 -23.17 32.55 14.86
N GLN A 27 -22.17 31.83 15.30
CA GLN A 27 -22.31 30.60 16.06
C GLN A 27 -23.01 30.99 17.35
N ASN A 28 -24.33 31.28 17.26
CA ASN A 28 -25.22 31.07 18.38
C ASN A 28 -25.12 29.57 18.65
N GLU A 29 -24.32 29.22 19.64
CA GLU A 29 -24.36 27.91 20.30
C GLU A 29 -25.83 27.57 20.46
N LYS A 30 -26.32 26.58 19.75
CA LYS A 30 -27.68 26.06 19.94
C LYS A 30 -27.65 25.36 21.27
N LYS A 31 -27.94 26.11 22.31
CA LYS A 31 -28.12 25.60 23.65
C LYS A 31 -29.39 24.73 23.62
N TYR A 32 -29.20 23.42 23.50
CA TYR A 32 -30.31 22.50 23.59
C TYR A 32 -30.82 22.54 25.06
N SER A 33 -32.03 23.00 25.24
CA SER A 33 -32.72 22.89 26.53
C SER A 33 -33.62 21.65 26.49
N TYR A 34 -33.28 20.66 27.29
CA TYR A 34 -34.15 19.50 27.45
C TYR A 34 -35.44 19.91 28.20
N ASN A 35 -36.59 19.51 27.69
CA ASN A 35 -37.87 19.78 28.33
C ASN A 35 -38.11 18.68 29.40
N GLU A 36 -38.11 19.08 30.66
CA GLU A 36 -38.37 18.20 31.82
C GLU A 36 -39.64 17.34 31.66
N GLY A 37 -40.62 17.81 30.88
CA GLY A 37 -41.88 17.10 30.66
C GLY A 37 -41.74 15.81 29.84
N PHE A 38 -40.57 15.54 29.20
CA PHE A 38 -40.29 14.29 28.49
C PHE A 38 -39.53 13.26 29.33
N LEU A 39 -39.12 13.61 30.54
CA LEU A 39 -38.50 12.67 31.45
C LEU A 39 -39.57 11.78 32.12
N ILE A 40 -39.41 10.48 32.03
CA ILE A 40 -40.25 9.50 32.72
C ILE A 40 -39.64 9.26 34.09
N GLY A 41 -40.33 9.63 35.15
CA GLY A 41 -39.92 9.51 36.56
C GLY A 41 -39.89 10.84 37.30
N ASN A 42 -39.44 10.83 38.57
CA ASN A 42 -39.35 12.06 39.39
C ASN A 42 -38.12 12.88 38.92
N ALA A 43 -38.35 13.84 38.07
CA ALA A 43 -37.30 14.69 37.49
C ALA A 43 -36.75 15.76 38.48
N LYS A 44 -37.30 15.86 39.69
CA LYS A 44 -36.98 16.92 40.70
C LYS A 44 -35.57 16.81 41.31
N ASP A 45 -34.96 15.65 41.19
CA ASP A 45 -33.64 15.38 41.79
C ASP A 45 -32.50 15.32 40.78
N ILE A 46 -32.79 15.60 39.48
CA ILE A 46 -31.79 15.58 38.42
C ILE A 46 -31.47 17.02 38.02
N SER A 47 -30.23 17.41 38.16
CA SER A 47 -29.73 18.62 37.50
C SER A 47 -29.66 18.34 36.02
N ILE A 48 -30.65 18.79 35.23
CA ILE A 48 -30.70 18.71 33.76
C ILE A 48 -29.50 19.44 33.14
N ASP A 49 -28.91 20.37 33.87
CA ASP A 49 -27.69 21.06 33.49
C ASP A 49 -26.50 20.09 33.30
N LYS A 50 -26.53 18.91 33.95
CA LYS A 50 -25.52 17.83 33.71
C LYS A 50 -25.67 17.12 32.36
N LEU A 51 -26.82 17.30 31.70
CA LEU A 51 -27.11 16.75 30.37
C LEU A 51 -26.91 17.79 29.25
N SER A 52 -26.58 19.05 29.62
CA SER A 52 -26.23 20.06 28.63
C SER A 52 -24.86 19.74 28.04
N GLU A 53 -24.73 19.88 26.73
CA GLU A 53 -23.55 19.49 25.90
C GLU A 53 -22.21 20.07 26.35
N ASP A 54 -22.19 20.99 27.34
CA ASP A 54 -20.99 21.75 27.69
C ASP A 54 -20.27 21.23 28.96
N GLN A 55 -20.76 20.16 29.63
CA GLN A 55 -20.11 19.65 30.83
C GLN A 55 -19.39 18.32 30.59
N ILE A 56 -18.09 18.43 30.33
CA ILE A 56 -17.17 17.28 30.34
C ILE A 56 -17.17 16.68 31.74
N THR A 57 -17.41 15.37 31.87
CA THR A 57 -17.33 14.70 33.19
C THR A 57 -15.86 14.37 33.49
N PRO A 58 -15.35 14.64 34.70
CA PRO A 58 -14.04 14.18 35.13
C PRO A 58 -13.92 12.66 35.03
N GLY A 59 -12.76 12.16 34.56
CA GLY A 59 -12.51 10.73 34.39
C GLY A 59 -11.47 10.48 33.30
N ASP A 60 -11.18 9.22 33.05
CA ASP A 60 -10.27 8.80 32.03
C ASP A 60 -11.06 8.53 30.71
N TRP A 61 -10.66 9.19 29.62
CA TRP A 61 -11.33 9.14 28.34
C TRP A 61 -10.34 8.70 27.24
N PHE A 62 -10.67 7.67 26.50
CA PHE A 62 -9.89 7.31 25.32
C PHE A 62 -10.31 8.21 24.16
N VAL A 63 -9.40 9.08 23.73
CA VAL A 63 -9.71 10.14 22.75
C VAL A 63 -8.72 10.18 21.60
N ASP A 64 -9.24 10.55 20.44
CA ASP A 64 -8.43 10.98 19.31
C ASP A 64 -7.98 12.44 19.51
N VAL A 65 -6.68 12.67 19.62
CA VAL A 65 -6.12 14.02 19.81
C VAL A 65 -5.78 14.63 18.46
N TYR A 66 -6.34 15.83 18.20
CA TYR A 66 -6.12 16.61 17.00
C TYR A 66 -5.48 17.95 17.33
N LEU A 67 -4.43 18.31 16.60
CA LEU A 67 -3.82 19.65 16.62
C LEU A 67 -4.15 20.37 15.31
N ASN A 68 -4.82 21.53 15.39
CA ASN A 68 -5.19 22.34 14.21
C ASN A 68 -5.89 21.52 13.11
N ASN A 69 -6.80 20.61 13.51
CA ASN A 69 -7.51 19.64 12.68
C ASN A 69 -6.65 18.49 12.07
N GLU A 70 -5.39 18.39 12.43
CA GLU A 70 -4.55 17.23 12.07
C GLU A 70 -4.53 16.22 13.21
N PHE A 71 -4.76 14.94 12.89
CA PHE A 71 -4.67 13.86 13.87
C PHE A 71 -3.21 13.67 14.33
N ILE A 72 -2.99 13.59 15.64
CA ILE A 72 -1.65 13.39 16.22
C ILE A 72 -1.51 11.96 16.78
N TYR A 73 -2.40 11.57 17.71
CA TYR A 73 -2.42 10.23 18.31
C TYR A 73 -3.78 9.96 18.94
N ASN A 74 -4.00 8.71 19.35
CA ASN A 74 -5.09 8.33 20.24
C ASN A 74 -4.51 7.72 21.52
N LYS A 75 -5.08 8.09 22.65
CA LYS A 75 -4.72 7.54 23.96
C LYS A 75 -5.80 7.85 25.00
N GLU A 76 -5.68 7.18 26.14
CA GLU A 76 -6.43 7.53 27.33
C GLU A 76 -5.89 8.84 27.93
N VAL A 77 -6.76 9.86 28.05
CA VAL A 77 -6.47 11.17 28.62
C VAL A 77 -7.34 11.39 29.83
N ARG A 78 -6.70 11.71 30.95
CA ARG A 78 -7.41 12.01 32.17
C ARG A 78 -7.94 13.44 32.13
N PHE A 79 -9.24 13.61 32.38
CA PHE A 79 -9.89 14.91 32.56
C PHE A 79 -10.13 15.17 34.05
N TYR A 80 -9.70 16.31 34.54
CA TYR A 80 -9.81 16.70 35.95
C TYR A 80 -10.34 18.13 36.08
N GLU A 81 -10.96 18.39 37.22
CA GLU A 81 -11.43 19.72 37.56
C GLU A 81 -10.26 20.57 38.08
N ASN A 82 -9.93 21.65 37.36
CA ASN A 82 -8.86 22.58 37.77
C ASN A 82 -9.30 23.50 38.91
N SER A 83 -8.36 24.30 39.43
CA SER A 83 -8.60 25.24 40.55
C SER A 83 -9.67 26.33 40.27
N LYS A 84 -10.13 26.45 39.01
CA LYS A 84 -11.16 27.38 38.52
C LYS A 84 -12.54 26.71 38.35
N GLY A 85 -12.70 25.43 38.75
CA GLY A 85 -13.92 24.67 38.58
C GLY A 85 -14.23 24.26 37.14
N ARG A 86 -13.23 24.19 36.25
CA ARG A 86 -13.37 23.74 34.85
C ARG A 86 -12.69 22.39 34.67
N VAL A 87 -13.36 21.48 33.97
CA VAL A 87 -12.78 20.20 33.59
C VAL A 87 -11.88 20.39 32.41
N VAL A 88 -10.62 20.02 32.56
CA VAL A 88 -9.56 20.17 31.55
C VAL A 88 -8.79 18.85 31.36
N PRO A 89 -8.22 18.57 30.17
CA PRO A 89 -7.40 17.38 29.97
C PRO A 89 -6.04 17.54 30.64
N CYS A 90 -5.55 16.45 31.22
CA CYS A 90 -4.18 16.34 31.70
C CYS A 90 -3.26 15.96 30.58
N LEU A 91 -2.58 16.93 29.97
CA LEU A 91 -1.58 16.71 28.94
C LEU A 91 -0.21 16.55 29.57
N THR A 92 0.54 15.54 29.15
CA THR A 92 1.89 15.27 29.64
C THR A 92 2.94 16.04 28.82
N LYS A 93 4.17 16.09 29.29
CA LYS A 93 5.28 16.67 28.54
C LYS A 93 5.48 15.98 27.19
N GLU A 94 5.28 14.67 27.12
CA GLU A 94 5.37 13.89 25.88
C GLU A 94 4.29 14.33 24.86
N ASP A 95 3.10 14.70 25.35
CA ASP A 95 2.04 15.26 24.52
C ASP A 95 2.49 16.59 23.90
N ILE A 96 3.05 17.46 24.72
CA ILE A 96 3.57 18.77 24.29
C ILE A 96 4.68 18.62 23.23
N ASP A 97 5.59 17.68 23.45
CA ASP A 97 6.67 17.39 22.48
C ASP A 97 6.11 16.90 21.13
N SER A 98 4.96 16.21 21.14
CA SER A 98 4.29 15.73 19.91
C SER A 98 3.60 16.85 19.12
N PHE A 99 3.28 17.99 19.75
CA PHE A 99 2.62 19.13 19.11
C PHE A 99 3.56 20.02 18.28
N ASN A 100 4.87 19.72 18.25
CA ASN A 100 5.87 20.48 17.51
C ASN A 100 5.81 21.99 17.77
N ILE A 101 5.62 22.38 19.04
CA ILE A 101 5.64 23.79 19.44
C ILE A 101 7.08 24.31 19.31
N LYS A 102 7.25 25.47 18.69
CA LYS A 102 8.57 26.07 18.51
C LYS A 102 9.27 26.30 19.85
N PRO A 103 10.60 26.04 19.94
CA PRO A 103 11.34 26.12 21.19
C PRO A 103 11.21 27.46 21.94
N GLU A 104 11.02 28.57 21.23
CA GLU A 104 10.83 29.91 21.79
C GLU A 104 9.53 30.06 22.59
N TYR A 105 8.54 29.23 22.37
CA TYR A 105 7.25 29.26 23.07
C TYR A 105 7.12 28.19 24.17
N LEU A 106 7.95 27.14 24.16
CA LEU A 106 7.89 26.06 25.16
C LEU A 106 8.04 26.58 26.61
N GLY A 107 8.86 27.63 26.80
CA GLY A 107 9.07 28.25 28.10
C GLY A 107 7.86 29.03 28.66
N LEU A 108 6.79 29.21 27.88
CA LEU A 108 5.55 29.85 28.30
C LEU A 108 4.53 28.86 28.88
N ILE A 109 4.70 27.57 28.64
CA ILE A 109 3.81 26.53 29.17
C ILE A 109 4.01 26.43 30.66
N THR A 110 2.91 26.41 31.42
CA THR A 110 2.93 26.26 32.86
C THR A 110 2.44 24.88 33.28
N THR A 111 3.01 24.36 34.35
CA THR A 111 2.69 23.01 34.84
C THR A 111 1.71 23.12 36.04
N ASP A 112 0.61 22.36 36.02
CA ASP A 112 -0.29 22.19 37.14
C ASP A 112 -0.19 20.72 37.63
N GLY A 113 0.63 20.50 38.65
CA GLY A 113 0.96 19.15 39.10
C GLY A 113 1.79 18.35 38.12
N ALA A 114 1.22 17.30 37.53
CA ALA A 114 1.83 16.49 36.48
C ALA A 114 1.34 16.86 35.06
N CYS A 115 0.44 17.82 34.94
CA CYS A 115 -0.23 18.21 33.71
C CYS A 115 0.26 19.55 33.20
N GLU A 116 0.44 19.66 31.88
CA GLU A 116 0.88 20.87 31.20
C GLU A 116 -0.32 21.72 30.77
N ASP A 117 -0.32 23.02 31.06
CA ASP A 117 -1.39 23.95 30.70
C ASP A 117 -1.04 24.72 29.42
N LEU A 118 -1.63 24.32 28.32
CA LEU A 118 -1.45 24.97 27.00
C LEU A 118 -2.08 26.37 26.92
N ASN A 119 -3.09 26.68 27.77
CA ASN A 119 -3.72 27.99 27.73
C ASN A 119 -2.77 29.13 28.20
N ALA A 120 -1.65 28.77 28.80
CA ALA A 120 -0.60 29.72 29.16
C ALA A 120 0.16 30.26 27.96
N LEU A 121 0.16 29.53 26.80
CA LEU A 121 0.83 29.96 25.57
C LEU A 121 0.21 31.24 24.99
N SER A 122 -1.11 31.29 24.86
CA SER A 122 -1.86 32.42 24.29
C SER A 122 -3.33 32.30 24.64
N LYS A 123 -4.02 33.45 24.64
CA LYS A 123 -5.49 33.49 24.78
C LYS A 123 -6.24 32.88 23.61
N ASP A 124 -5.56 32.72 22.48
CA ASP A 124 -6.11 32.16 21.25
C ASP A 124 -5.98 30.64 21.17
N VAL A 125 -5.31 30.02 22.17
CA VAL A 125 -5.26 28.56 22.31
C VAL A 125 -6.60 28.06 22.81
N GLN A 126 -7.15 27.04 22.15
CA GLN A 126 -8.41 26.41 22.53
C GLN A 126 -8.20 24.90 22.67
N VAL A 127 -8.78 24.33 23.71
CA VAL A 127 -8.72 22.87 23.97
C VAL A 127 -10.15 22.42 24.23
N ASN A 128 -10.73 21.69 23.27
CA ASN A 128 -12.14 21.32 23.25
C ASN A 128 -12.31 19.82 23.05
N LEU A 129 -13.02 19.15 23.99
CA LEU A 129 -13.41 17.75 23.79
C LEU A 129 -14.78 17.67 23.12
N LYS A 130 -14.87 17.02 21.99
CA LYS A 130 -16.11 16.60 21.34
C LYS A 130 -16.48 15.20 21.83
N GLN A 131 -17.31 15.12 22.86
CA GLN A 131 -17.67 13.84 23.51
C GLN A 131 -18.38 12.86 22.55
N GLU A 132 -19.20 13.38 21.62
CA GLU A 132 -19.96 12.58 20.66
C GLU A 132 -19.11 11.68 19.77
N VAL A 133 -17.88 12.11 19.52
CA VAL A 133 -16.93 11.44 18.63
C VAL A 133 -15.60 11.13 19.32
N LEU A 134 -15.54 11.27 20.64
CA LEU A 134 -14.34 11.03 21.46
C LEU A 134 -13.10 11.75 20.92
N ARG A 135 -13.25 13.01 20.52
CA ARG A 135 -12.21 13.79 19.86
C ARG A 135 -11.81 15.02 20.66
N LEU A 136 -10.53 15.11 21.00
CA LEU A 136 -9.92 16.27 21.65
C LEU A 136 -9.28 17.18 20.61
N ASP A 137 -9.92 18.31 20.31
CA ASP A 137 -9.41 19.33 19.40
C ASP A 137 -8.55 20.35 20.17
N ILE A 138 -7.31 20.47 19.79
CA ILE A 138 -6.36 21.44 20.30
C ILE A 138 -6.05 22.42 19.17
N LEU A 139 -6.38 23.71 19.37
CA LEU A 139 -6.10 24.77 18.42
C LEU A 139 -4.98 25.64 18.97
N ILE A 140 -3.83 25.69 18.30
CA ILE A 140 -2.69 26.54 18.63
C ILE A 140 -2.41 27.44 17.44
N PRO A 141 -2.17 28.77 17.62
CA PRO A 141 -1.84 29.66 16.52
C PRO A 141 -0.66 29.12 15.70
N GLN A 142 -0.80 29.09 14.35
CA GLN A 142 0.20 28.52 13.45
C GLN A 142 1.60 29.15 13.58
N VAL A 143 1.67 30.41 14.06
CA VAL A 143 2.96 31.08 14.31
C VAL A 143 3.76 30.38 15.43
N MET A 144 3.09 29.68 16.35
CA MET A 144 3.69 29.00 17.51
C MET A 144 4.05 27.54 17.24
N VAL A 145 3.54 26.96 16.16
CA VAL A 145 3.78 25.57 15.78
C VAL A 145 4.71 25.51 14.57
N GLU A 146 5.61 24.55 14.53
CA GLU A 146 6.37 24.29 13.31
C GLU A 146 5.42 23.71 12.26
N HIS A 147 5.48 24.30 11.05
CA HIS A 147 4.59 23.88 9.96
C HIS A 147 5.01 22.49 9.48
N SER A 148 4.28 21.48 9.87
CA SER A 148 4.43 20.13 9.32
C SER A 148 3.67 20.00 7.99
N ALA A 149 4.24 19.26 7.06
CA ALA A 149 3.52 18.93 5.82
C ALA A 149 2.33 17.99 6.13
N ARG A 150 1.23 18.16 5.42
CA ARG A 150 0.01 17.36 5.62
C ARG A 150 0.32 15.87 5.52
N GLY A 151 -0.08 15.10 6.54
CA GLY A 151 0.22 13.67 6.66
C GLY A 151 1.61 13.37 7.25
N PHE A 152 2.26 14.35 7.87
CA PHE A 152 3.49 14.13 8.63
C PHE A 152 3.22 13.31 9.88
N VAL A 153 4.08 12.32 10.14
CA VAL A 153 4.07 11.54 11.36
C VAL A 153 5.34 11.87 12.14
N PRO A 154 5.26 12.38 13.37
CA PRO A 154 6.43 12.62 14.20
C PRO A 154 7.15 11.32 14.51
N ILE A 155 8.48 11.37 14.64
CA ILE A 155 9.32 10.18 14.91
C ILE A 155 8.88 9.48 16.20
N SER A 156 8.44 10.23 17.21
CA SER A 156 7.94 9.68 18.48
C SER A 156 6.66 8.84 18.34
N ALA A 157 5.86 9.07 17.29
CA ALA A 157 4.63 8.31 17.03
C ALA A 157 4.87 7.08 16.13
N LEU A 158 6.09 6.89 15.62
CA LEU A 158 6.42 5.75 14.78
C LEU A 158 6.57 4.48 15.61
N ASN A 159 5.86 3.42 15.22
CA ASN A 159 5.88 2.12 15.86
C ASN A 159 6.92 1.21 15.20
N GLU A 160 7.93 0.80 15.97
CA GLU A 160 8.98 -0.10 15.48
C GLU A 160 8.52 -1.56 15.32
N GLY A 161 7.34 -1.89 15.84
CA GLY A 161 6.79 -3.25 15.80
C GLY A 161 7.41 -4.17 16.85
N ILE A 162 6.97 -5.42 16.81
CA ILE A 162 7.42 -6.49 17.69
C ILE A 162 8.42 -7.43 17.01
N PRO A 163 9.22 -8.19 17.76
CA PRO A 163 9.99 -9.29 17.23
C PRO A 163 9.06 -10.31 16.55
N ALA A 164 9.28 -10.55 15.25
CA ALA A 164 8.49 -11.50 14.50
C ALA A 164 9.31 -12.09 13.34
N PHE A 165 9.11 -13.37 13.08
CA PHE A 165 9.55 -14.02 11.86
C PHE A 165 8.36 -14.16 10.91
N PHE A 166 8.60 -13.95 9.64
CA PHE A 166 7.58 -14.21 8.61
C PHE A 166 8.20 -14.82 7.36
N MET A 167 7.37 -15.52 6.60
CA MET A 167 7.78 -16.12 5.34
C MET A 167 6.61 -16.10 4.37
N ASN A 168 6.80 -15.50 3.21
CA ASN A 168 5.93 -15.65 2.05
C ASN A 168 6.45 -16.78 1.17
N TYR A 169 5.56 -17.57 0.63
CA TYR A 169 5.87 -18.59 -0.35
C TYR A 169 4.93 -18.51 -1.55
N ASN A 170 5.48 -18.75 -2.73
CA ASN A 170 4.73 -18.94 -3.97
C ASN A 170 5.31 -20.15 -4.68
N LEU A 171 4.52 -21.21 -4.75
CA LEU A 171 4.92 -22.50 -5.28
C LEU A 171 4.10 -22.80 -6.53
N ASN A 172 4.76 -23.13 -7.62
CA ASN A 172 4.12 -23.49 -8.88
C ASN A 172 4.71 -24.79 -9.41
N GLY A 173 3.85 -25.73 -9.78
CA GLY A 173 4.22 -26.96 -10.45
C GLY A 173 3.58 -27.03 -11.83
N TYR A 174 4.35 -27.49 -12.78
CA TYR A 174 3.92 -27.62 -14.16
C TYR A 174 4.32 -29.00 -14.71
N SER A 175 3.38 -29.65 -15.33
CA SER A 175 3.59 -30.93 -16.02
C SER A 175 2.96 -30.85 -17.38
N SER A 176 3.76 -31.06 -18.42
CA SER A 176 3.27 -31.09 -19.79
C SER A 176 3.71 -32.35 -20.50
N ARG A 177 2.90 -32.75 -21.47
CA ARG A 177 3.26 -33.75 -22.46
C ARG A 177 3.01 -33.15 -23.82
N SER A 178 4.08 -32.96 -24.60
CA SER A 178 4.02 -32.40 -25.94
C SER A 178 4.78 -33.32 -26.90
N HIS A 179 4.17 -33.69 -28.05
CA HIS A 179 4.76 -34.56 -29.07
C HIS A 179 5.29 -35.90 -28.53
N GLY A 180 4.74 -36.37 -27.40
CA GLY A 180 5.12 -37.66 -26.78
C GLY A 180 6.22 -37.55 -25.70
N GLU A 181 6.80 -36.38 -25.51
CA GLU A 181 7.77 -36.08 -24.46
C GLU A 181 7.09 -35.50 -23.23
N ASP A 182 7.45 -35.96 -22.06
CA ASP A 182 6.96 -35.46 -20.79
C ASP A 182 7.97 -34.48 -20.19
N GLU A 183 7.51 -33.32 -19.81
CA GLU A 183 8.29 -32.27 -19.11
C GLU A 183 7.66 -31.98 -17.77
N HIS A 184 8.47 -31.96 -16.71
CA HIS A 184 8.05 -31.62 -15.36
C HIS A 184 8.95 -30.51 -14.82
N SER A 185 8.33 -29.43 -14.35
CA SER A 185 9.04 -28.35 -13.69
C SER A 185 8.30 -27.90 -12.45
N ALA A 186 9.04 -27.42 -11.46
CA ALA A 186 8.50 -26.75 -10.29
C ALA A 186 9.31 -25.51 -9.97
N TYR A 187 8.64 -24.46 -9.59
CA TYR A 187 9.23 -23.21 -9.19
C TYR A 187 8.67 -22.79 -7.83
N GLY A 188 9.56 -22.32 -6.95
CA GLY A 188 9.23 -21.78 -5.66
C GLY A 188 9.92 -20.46 -5.43
N ASN A 189 9.18 -19.41 -5.07
CA ASN A 189 9.75 -18.18 -4.56
C ASN A 189 9.51 -18.11 -3.06
N ILE A 190 10.56 -17.87 -2.30
CA ILE A 190 10.51 -17.73 -0.84
C ILE A 190 11.05 -16.35 -0.47
N SER A 191 10.27 -15.60 0.29
CA SER A 191 10.67 -14.33 0.88
C SER A 191 10.48 -14.42 2.39
N ALA A 192 11.58 -14.44 3.15
CA ALA A 192 11.58 -14.56 4.60
C ALA A 192 12.10 -13.27 5.25
N GLY A 193 11.53 -12.91 6.40
CA GLY A 193 11.92 -11.78 7.19
C GLY A 193 11.97 -12.08 8.68
N LEU A 194 12.93 -11.46 9.37
CA LEU A 194 13.03 -11.47 10.83
C LEU A 194 13.19 -10.03 11.31
N ASN A 195 12.30 -9.60 12.19
CA ASN A 195 12.32 -8.29 12.82
C ASN A 195 12.88 -8.38 14.24
N LEU A 196 13.86 -7.53 14.55
CA LEU A 196 14.47 -7.43 15.89
C LEU A 196 14.68 -5.95 16.23
N GLY A 197 13.75 -5.34 16.96
CA GLY A 197 13.71 -3.89 17.18
C GLY A 197 13.68 -3.15 15.85
N LEU A 198 14.58 -2.20 15.61
CA LEU A 198 14.70 -1.46 14.34
C LEU A 198 15.41 -2.23 13.21
N PHE A 199 15.96 -3.41 13.47
CA PHE A 199 16.64 -4.21 12.45
C PHE A 199 15.67 -5.12 11.70
N ARG A 200 15.77 -5.11 10.38
CA ARG A 200 14.98 -5.91 9.43
C ARG A 200 15.91 -6.84 8.67
N ILE A 201 15.95 -8.11 9.01
CA ILE A 201 16.70 -9.14 8.28
C ILE A 201 15.77 -9.69 7.20
N ARG A 202 16.23 -9.72 5.96
CA ARG A 202 15.44 -10.17 4.80
C ARG A 202 16.22 -11.14 3.96
N HIS A 203 15.54 -12.18 3.49
CA HIS A 203 16.07 -13.17 2.57
C HIS A 203 15.08 -13.45 1.47
N GLN A 204 15.52 -13.41 0.23
CA GLN A 204 14.72 -13.78 -0.94
C GLN A 204 15.49 -14.81 -1.76
N SER A 205 14.82 -15.89 -2.12
CA SER A 205 15.41 -16.96 -2.93
C SER A 205 14.38 -17.62 -3.82
N ASN A 206 14.88 -18.17 -4.92
CA ASN A 206 14.16 -19.03 -5.83
C ASN A 206 14.59 -20.49 -5.65
N LEU A 207 13.61 -21.37 -5.72
CA LEU A 207 13.80 -22.81 -5.82
C LEU A 207 13.28 -23.22 -7.18
N GLN A 208 14.09 -23.89 -7.97
CA GLN A 208 13.71 -24.35 -9.30
C GLN A 208 14.02 -25.84 -9.42
N TYR A 209 13.09 -26.58 -9.95
CA TYR A 209 13.26 -27.96 -10.36
C TYR A 209 12.87 -28.09 -11.81
N ASN A 210 13.72 -28.65 -12.63
CA ASN A 210 13.41 -29.12 -13.96
C ASN A 210 13.98 -30.53 -14.16
N GLN A 211 13.52 -31.22 -15.16
CA GLN A 211 13.83 -32.63 -15.36
C GLN A 211 15.31 -32.85 -15.70
N ASP A 212 15.94 -31.89 -16.38
CA ASP A 212 17.32 -31.99 -16.87
C ASP A 212 18.32 -31.53 -15.79
N ASP A 213 18.11 -30.38 -15.16
CA ASP A 213 19.06 -29.76 -14.24
C ASP A 213 18.77 -30.10 -12.77
N LYS A 214 17.71 -30.86 -12.50
CA LYS A 214 17.26 -31.23 -11.17
C LYS A 214 16.91 -30.02 -10.30
N PHE A 215 17.32 -30.04 -9.03
CA PHE A 215 16.98 -29.01 -8.04
C PHE A 215 18.07 -27.95 -8.01
N GLN A 216 17.68 -26.68 -8.23
CA GLN A 216 18.51 -25.50 -8.12
C GLN A 216 17.94 -24.55 -7.08
N HIS A 217 18.82 -23.94 -6.29
CA HIS A 217 18.50 -22.89 -5.33
C HIS A 217 19.32 -21.65 -5.68
N GLU A 218 18.61 -20.54 -5.91
CA GLU A 218 19.25 -19.27 -6.21
C GLU A 218 18.87 -18.23 -5.15
N SER A 219 19.89 -17.69 -4.47
CA SER A 219 19.69 -16.57 -3.54
C SER A 219 19.65 -15.26 -4.33
N ILE A 220 18.48 -14.59 -4.35
CA ILE A 220 18.33 -13.30 -5.00
C ILE A 220 19.03 -12.23 -4.16
N ARG A 221 18.69 -12.13 -2.86
CA ARG A 221 19.31 -11.20 -1.91
C ARG A 221 19.12 -11.61 -0.47
N THR A 222 20.11 -11.29 0.34
CA THR A 222 20.08 -11.43 1.81
C THR A 222 20.70 -10.19 2.41
N TYR A 223 19.95 -9.47 3.23
CA TYR A 223 20.39 -8.19 3.76
C TYR A 223 19.77 -7.89 5.12
N VAL A 224 20.39 -6.94 5.82
CA VAL A 224 19.87 -6.31 7.03
C VAL A 224 19.63 -4.84 6.73
N GLN A 225 18.46 -4.35 7.09
CA GLN A 225 18.09 -2.93 6.97
C GLN A 225 17.82 -2.32 8.33
N ARG A 226 18.11 -1.02 8.43
CA ARG A 226 17.78 -0.19 9.58
C ARG A 226 17.39 1.22 9.12
N ALA A 227 16.20 1.66 9.50
CA ALA A 227 15.73 3.02 9.29
C ALA A 227 16.46 4.02 10.20
N ILE A 228 16.78 5.21 9.66
CA ILE A 228 17.40 6.35 10.38
C ILE A 228 16.54 7.58 10.08
N PRO A 229 15.39 7.77 10.76
CA PRO A 229 14.43 8.82 10.43
C PRO A 229 14.98 10.24 10.58
N GLN A 230 15.97 10.46 11.47
CA GLN A 230 16.60 11.76 11.71
C GLN A 230 17.24 12.37 10.45
N ILE A 231 17.62 11.51 9.49
CA ILE A 231 18.21 11.91 8.21
C ILE A 231 17.40 11.38 7.02
N GLU A 232 16.13 10.96 7.25
CA GLU A 232 15.23 10.40 6.24
C GLU A 232 15.88 9.29 5.43
N SER A 233 16.65 8.38 6.06
CA SER A 233 17.50 7.44 5.34
C SER A 233 17.40 6.03 5.89
N GLU A 234 17.78 5.07 5.05
CA GLU A 234 17.84 3.66 5.37
C GLU A 234 19.27 3.14 5.15
N LEU A 235 19.80 2.42 6.13
CA LEU A 235 21.06 1.69 6.03
C LEU A 235 20.77 0.24 5.67
N THR A 236 21.32 -0.23 4.55
CA THR A 236 21.24 -1.62 4.09
C THR A 236 22.62 -2.26 4.07
N ILE A 237 22.77 -3.44 4.67
CA ILE A 237 24.02 -4.20 4.70
C ILE A 237 23.75 -5.63 4.22
N GLY A 238 24.49 -6.08 3.22
CA GLY A 238 24.35 -7.41 2.64
C GLY A 238 24.25 -7.39 1.12
N GLN A 239 23.43 -8.27 0.58
CA GLN A 239 23.18 -8.40 -0.85
C GLN A 239 21.99 -7.54 -1.24
N SER A 240 22.18 -6.58 -2.14
CA SER A 240 21.12 -5.68 -2.63
C SER A 240 21.42 -5.20 -4.05
N PHE A 241 20.66 -4.23 -4.51
CA PHE A 241 20.79 -3.59 -5.82
C PHE A 241 20.96 -2.09 -5.63
N THR A 242 21.78 -1.45 -6.47
CA THR A 242 21.93 0.01 -6.47
C THR A 242 20.69 0.69 -7.05
N ASP A 243 20.41 1.93 -6.62
CA ASP A 243 19.42 2.79 -7.28
C ASP A 243 19.80 3.07 -8.73
N GLY A 244 18.92 2.76 -9.66
CA GLY A 244 19.10 2.98 -11.11
C GLY A 244 18.72 4.37 -11.61
N SER A 245 18.50 5.34 -10.73
CA SER A 245 18.00 6.65 -11.12
C SER A 245 18.99 7.48 -11.93
N LEU A 246 20.27 7.45 -11.60
CA LEU A 246 21.33 8.19 -12.26
C LEU A 246 22.26 7.28 -13.06
N PHE A 247 22.86 6.30 -12.42
CA PHE A 247 23.64 5.24 -13.07
C PHE A 247 22.75 4.02 -13.35
N ASP A 248 23.22 3.12 -14.18
CA ASP A 248 22.54 1.84 -14.37
C ASP A 248 22.60 1.00 -13.09
N SER A 249 21.48 0.34 -12.74
CA SER A 249 21.39 -0.50 -11.55
C SER A 249 22.16 -1.81 -11.74
N PHE A 250 22.79 -2.29 -10.69
CA PHE A 250 23.46 -3.58 -10.63
C PHE A 250 23.36 -4.19 -9.23
N SER A 251 23.51 -5.51 -9.17
CA SER A 251 23.52 -6.28 -7.93
C SER A 251 24.88 -6.19 -7.23
N TYR A 252 24.88 -6.07 -5.90
CA TYR A 252 26.10 -5.97 -5.10
C TYR A 252 25.98 -6.73 -3.76
N THR A 253 27.14 -6.96 -3.13
CA THR A 253 27.25 -7.34 -1.72
C THR A 253 28.08 -6.30 -1.01
N GLY A 254 27.50 -5.58 -0.06
CA GLY A 254 28.16 -4.45 0.59
C GLY A 254 27.29 -3.73 1.58
N ALA A 255 27.50 -2.42 1.68
CA ALA A 255 26.71 -1.52 2.51
C ALA A 255 26.23 -0.31 1.69
N GLU A 256 25.00 0.11 1.93
CA GLU A 256 24.36 1.29 1.31
C GLU A 256 23.69 2.13 2.38
N LEU A 257 23.90 3.45 2.31
CA LEU A 257 23.11 4.45 3.02
C LEU A 257 22.41 5.31 1.98
N ALA A 258 21.09 5.31 1.96
CA ALA A 258 20.31 6.03 0.97
C ALA A 258 19.10 6.71 1.60
N THR A 259 18.68 7.83 1.01
CA THR A 259 17.43 8.50 1.37
C THR A 259 16.25 7.57 1.11
N ASP A 260 15.37 7.42 2.11
CA ASP A 260 14.11 6.69 1.99
C ASP A 260 12.95 7.68 1.84
N ASN A 261 12.49 7.86 0.61
CA ASN A 261 11.40 8.78 0.29
C ASN A 261 10.05 8.39 0.94
N ARG A 262 9.89 7.15 1.44
CA ARG A 262 8.69 6.73 2.18
C ARG A 262 8.55 7.44 3.52
N MET A 263 9.68 7.91 4.11
CA MET A 263 9.69 8.70 5.35
C MET A 263 9.12 10.10 5.17
N ARG A 264 8.98 10.55 3.92
CA ARG A 264 8.36 11.84 3.59
C ARG A 264 6.85 11.72 3.52
N PRO A 265 6.10 12.78 3.84
CA PRO A 265 4.65 12.82 3.69
C PRO A 265 4.22 12.44 2.28
N GLN A 266 3.05 11.80 2.17
CA GLN A 266 2.54 11.25 0.91
C GLN A 266 2.47 12.29 -0.23
N SER A 267 2.20 13.56 0.10
CA SER A 267 2.19 14.68 -0.85
C SER A 267 3.55 14.92 -1.51
N MET A 268 4.62 14.26 -1.05
CA MET A 268 6.00 14.44 -1.49
C MET A 268 6.63 13.21 -2.16
N GLN A 269 5.88 12.13 -2.36
CA GLN A 269 6.38 10.82 -2.86
C GLN A 269 6.07 10.54 -4.35
N GLY A 270 6.81 9.63 -5.00
CA GLY A 270 6.78 9.32 -6.46
C GLY A 270 6.44 7.86 -6.86
N PHE A 271 6.47 7.54 -8.14
CA PHE A 271 5.80 6.54 -8.99
C PHE A 271 6.41 5.10 -9.11
N ALA A 272 5.60 4.05 -9.56
CA ALA A 272 6.00 2.67 -9.92
C ALA A 272 5.28 2.13 -11.19
N PRO A 273 5.88 1.20 -12.00
CA PRO A 273 5.34 0.74 -13.29
C PRO A 273 4.50 -0.54 -13.25
N THR A 274 3.60 -0.70 -14.21
CA THR A 274 2.74 -1.86 -14.44
C THR A 274 3.21 -2.65 -15.67
N VAL A 275 3.29 -3.99 -15.59
CA VAL A 275 3.58 -4.88 -16.73
C VAL A 275 2.28 -5.32 -17.39
N ARG A 276 2.18 -5.21 -18.71
CA ARG A 276 1.04 -5.67 -19.50
C ARG A 276 1.54 -6.51 -20.66
N GLY A 277 0.83 -7.58 -20.97
CA GLY A 277 1.16 -8.47 -22.06
C GLY A 277 -0.03 -9.28 -22.56
N VAL A 278 0.21 -10.16 -23.50
CA VAL A 278 -0.79 -11.07 -24.07
C VAL A 278 -0.23 -12.49 -24.03
N ALA A 279 -1.03 -13.44 -23.58
CA ALA A 279 -0.77 -14.86 -23.66
C ALA A 279 -1.76 -15.53 -24.63
N ASN A 280 -1.30 -16.43 -25.47
CA ASN A 280 -2.14 -17.13 -26.45
C ASN A 280 -2.71 -18.45 -25.90
N SER A 281 -2.12 -18.94 -24.81
CA SER A 281 -2.56 -20.14 -24.09
C SER A 281 -2.41 -19.90 -22.59
N ASN A 282 -2.70 -20.91 -21.74
CA ASN A 282 -2.23 -20.86 -20.36
C ASN A 282 -0.70 -20.81 -20.37
N ALA A 283 -0.17 -19.67 -20.08
CA ALA A 283 1.25 -19.38 -20.20
C ALA A 283 1.89 -19.13 -18.83
N ARG A 284 3.16 -19.48 -18.74
CA ARG A 284 4.00 -19.08 -17.63
C ARG A 284 4.66 -17.75 -17.97
N VAL A 285 4.45 -16.73 -17.13
CA VAL A 285 5.07 -15.41 -17.31
C VAL A 285 6.14 -15.22 -16.25
N ARG A 286 7.35 -14.91 -16.70
CA ARG A 286 8.50 -14.58 -15.85
C ARG A 286 8.88 -13.13 -16.07
N VAL A 287 9.02 -12.37 -15.01
CA VAL A 287 9.55 -11.01 -15.05
C VAL A 287 10.97 -11.04 -14.53
N ILE A 288 11.90 -10.66 -15.36
CA ILE A 288 13.35 -10.71 -15.09
C ILE A 288 13.87 -9.29 -15.01
N GLN A 289 14.59 -8.97 -13.95
CA GLN A 289 15.28 -7.68 -13.81
C GLN A 289 16.72 -7.91 -13.41
N ASN A 290 17.64 -7.25 -14.12
CA ASN A 290 19.07 -7.38 -13.87
C ASN A 290 19.58 -8.87 -13.86
N GLY A 291 18.97 -9.73 -14.69
CA GLY A 291 19.30 -11.14 -14.79
C GLY A 291 18.61 -12.06 -13.77
N PHE A 292 17.87 -11.51 -12.78
CA PHE A 292 17.14 -12.29 -11.78
C PHE A 292 15.65 -12.32 -12.09
N VAL A 293 15.02 -13.48 -11.92
CA VAL A 293 13.55 -13.60 -11.96
C VAL A 293 12.99 -12.97 -10.71
N ILE A 294 12.31 -11.83 -10.85
CA ILE A 294 11.71 -11.11 -9.72
C ILE A 294 10.25 -11.50 -9.49
N TYR A 295 9.62 -12.08 -10.49
CA TYR A 295 8.23 -12.51 -10.43
C TYR A 295 7.97 -13.62 -11.44
N GLU A 296 7.20 -14.63 -11.05
CA GLU A 296 6.72 -15.67 -11.95
C GLU A 296 5.27 -16.02 -11.62
N THR A 297 4.42 -16.06 -12.64
CA THR A 297 3.02 -16.43 -12.50
C THR A 297 2.53 -17.17 -13.74
N ASN A 298 1.44 -17.93 -13.57
CA ASN A 298 0.70 -18.53 -14.68
C ASN A 298 -0.49 -17.64 -15.02
N VAL A 299 -0.63 -17.32 -16.30
CA VAL A 299 -1.71 -16.47 -16.82
C VAL A 299 -2.58 -17.25 -17.79
N SER A 300 -3.86 -16.90 -17.81
CA SER A 300 -4.82 -17.45 -18.79
C SER A 300 -4.63 -16.81 -20.16
N PRO A 301 -5.15 -17.45 -21.23
CA PRO A 301 -5.11 -16.84 -22.57
C PRO A 301 -5.82 -15.49 -22.59
N GLY A 302 -5.20 -14.53 -23.24
CA GLY A 302 -5.69 -13.17 -23.39
C GLY A 302 -4.70 -12.12 -22.88
N GLU A 303 -5.20 -10.90 -22.70
CA GLU A 303 -4.44 -9.80 -22.11
C GLU A 303 -4.25 -10.03 -20.60
N PHE A 304 -3.04 -9.87 -20.12
CA PHE A 304 -2.73 -9.92 -18.69
C PHE A 304 -2.10 -8.61 -18.20
N THR A 305 -2.35 -8.29 -16.94
CA THR A 305 -1.77 -7.13 -16.26
C THR A 305 -1.19 -7.60 -14.92
N ILE A 306 0.10 -7.31 -14.70
CA ILE A 306 0.80 -7.55 -13.44
C ILE A 306 1.06 -6.17 -12.83
N ASN A 307 0.39 -5.87 -11.73
CA ASN A 307 0.46 -4.61 -11.00
C ASN A 307 0.90 -4.79 -9.54
N ASP A 308 1.19 -6.02 -9.16
CA ASP A 308 1.59 -6.47 -7.83
C ASP A 308 3.08 -6.82 -7.73
N LEU A 309 3.88 -6.35 -8.68
CA LEU A 309 5.33 -6.43 -8.58
C LEU A 309 5.76 -5.72 -7.29
N TYR A 310 6.48 -6.42 -6.44
CA TYR A 310 7.15 -5.78 -5.30
C TYR A 310 7.92 -4.57 -5.82
N ALA A 311 7.73 -3.42 -5.16
CA ALA A 311 8.43 -2.20 -5.53
C ALA A 311 9.94 -2.48 -5.53
N THR A 312 10.44 -2.87 -6.68
CA THR A 312 11.86 -2.91 -6.91
C THR A 312 12.29 -1.47 -7.06
N GLY A 313 12.71 -0.80 -6.00
CA GLY A 313 13.23 0.57 -6.06
C GLY A 313 14.45 0.73 -6.98
N TYR A 314 14.70 -0.26 -7.81
CA TYR A 314 15.87 -0.43 -8.66
C TYR A 314 15.44 -0.15 -10.10
N GLY A 315 15.87 0.96 -10.66
CA GLY A 315 15.75 1.19 -12.10
C GLY A 315 16.42 0.06 -12.88
N GLY A 316 15.96 -0.17 -14.06
CA GLY A 316 16.43 -1.20 -14.97
C GLY A 316 15.25 -1.84 -15.68
N ASP A 317 15.38 -2.01 -17.00
CA ASP A 317 14.32 -2.55 -17.83
C ASP A 317 13.89 -3.95 -17.32
N LEU A 318 12.59 -4.19 -17.29
CA LEU A 318 12.02 -5.49 -16.95
C LEU A 318 11.94 -6.32 -18.23
N THR A 319 12.61 -7.46 -18.27
CA THR A 319 12.45 -8.45 -19.35
C THR A 319 11.31 -9.38 -18.96
N VAL A 320 10.25 -9.41 -19.74
CA VAL A 320 9.11 -10.29 -19.56
C VAL A 320 9.19 -11.44 -20.55
N GLU A 321 9.24 -12.64 -20.02
CA GLU A 321 9.29 -13.88 -20.76
C GLU A 321 7.95 -14.61 -20.60
N VAL A 322 7.26 -14.86 -21.70
CA VAL A 322 5.99 -15.58 -21.76
C VAL A 322 6.24 -16.93 -22.40
N THR A 323 6.14 -17.98 -21.62
CA THR A 323 6.27 -19.37 -22.10
C THR A 323 4.87 -19.95 -22.27
N GLU A 324 4.47 -20.19 -23.48
CA GLU A 324 3.17 -20.74 -23.83
C GLU A 324 3.07 -22.24 -23.53
N ALA A 325 1.86 -22.77 -23.45
CA ALA A 325 1.63 -24.20 -23.16
C ALA A 325 2.27 -25.18 -24.19
N ASN A 326 2.55 -24.72 -25.40
CA ASN A 326 3.24 -25.49 -26.44
C ASN A 326 4.76 -25.39 -26.39
N GLY A 327 5.32 -24.70 -25.36
CA GLY A 327 6.75 -24.49 -25.16
C GLY A 327 7.33 -23.32 -25.96
N SER A 328 6.54 -22.60 -26.77
CA SER A 328 7.03 -21.40 -27.45
C SER A 328 7.25 -20.25 -26.45
N VAL A 329 8.36 -19.56 -26.59
CA VAL A 329 8.74 -18.45 -25.70
C VAL A 329 8.72 -17.14 -26.45
N SER A 330 8.01 -16.15 -25.94
CA SER A 330 8.07 -14.77 -26.41
C SER A 330 8.61 -13.86 -25.31
N THR A 331 9.48 -12.91 -25.70
CA THR A 331 10.13 -12.01 -24.75
C THR A 331 9.88 -10.57 -25.15
N PHE A 332 9.52 -9.73 -24.19
CA PHE A 332 9.43 -8.28 -24.40
C PHE A 332 10.02 -7.54 -23.20
N ILE A 333 10.41 -6.30 -23.42
CA ILE A 333 10.98 -5.45 -22.38
C ILE A 333 9.93 -4.41 -21.99
N VAL A 334 9.70 -4.27 -20.69
CA VAL A 334 8.97 -3.15 -20.12
C VAL A 334 10.03 -2.14 -19.67
N PRO A 335 10.17 -1.01 -20.38
CA PRO A 335 11.13 0.00 -19.99
C PRO A 335 10.77 0.53 -18.61
N PHE A 336 11.68 0.39 -17.67
CA PHE A 336 11.57 0.97 -16.35
C PHE A 336 12.67 2.02 -16.17
N SER A 337 12.30 3.25 -16.45
CA SER A 337 13.12 4.41 -16.11
C SER A 337 12.37 5.19 -15.04
N THR A 338 13.01 5.38 -13.90
CA THR A 338 12.53 6.36 -12.91
C THR A 338 12.53 7.72 -13.58
N VAL A 339 11.36 8.34 -13.62
CA VAL A 339 11.26 9.75 -14.02
C VAL A 339 12.19 10.53 -13.09
N PRO A 340 13.10 11.36 -13.60
CA PRO A 340 13.98 12.15 -12.74
C PRO A 340 13.10 13.00 -11.84
N GLY A 341 13.07 12.62 -10.57
CA GLY A 341 12.26 13.31 -9.57
C GLY A 341 12.79 14.73 -9.37
N LEU A 342 11.95 15.71 -9.67
CA LEU A 342 12.14 17.05 -9.17
C LEU A 342 11.98 16.98 -7.65
N LEU A 343 12.93 17.55 -6.95
CA LEU A 343 12.87 17.69 -5.50
C LEU A 343 12.32 19.06 -5.13
N ARG A 344 11.59 19.14 -4.02
CA ARG A 344 11.16 20.43 -3.46
C ARG A 344 12.37 21.22 -2.96
N PRO A 345 12.27 22.56 -2.86
CA PRO A 345 13.36 23.39 -2.36
C PRO A 345 13.84 22.91 -0.99
N GLY A 346 15.17 22.76 -0.86
CA GLY A 346 15.81 22.31 0.37
C GLY A 346 15.85 20.79 0.57
N GLN A 347 15.13 19.99 -0.23
CA GLN A 347 15.21 18.54 -0.13
C GLN A 347 16.50 17.99 -0.74
N ILE A 348 17.03 16.97 -0.08
CA ILE A 348 18.22 16.22 -0.51
C ILE A 348 17.80 14.77 -0.72
N ASP A 349 18.25 14.17 -1.83
CA ASP A 349 18.11 12.75 -2.11
C ASP A 349 19.50 12.23 -2.47
N TYR A 350 20.02 11.27 -1.69
CA TYR A 350 21.36 10.76 -1.85
C TYR A 350 21.40 9.24 -1.66
N SER A 351 22.39 8.59 -2.29
CA SER A 351 22.78 7.22 -2.02
C SER A 351 24.31 7.12 -2.02
N ILE A 352 24.84 6.43 -1.02
CA ILE A 352 26.24 6.09 -0.92
C ILE A 352 26.32 4.57 -0.71
N VAL A 353 26.93 3.88 -1.67
CA VAL A 353 27.06 2.42 -1.65
C VAL A 353 28.51 2.00 -1.86
N SER A 354 28.95 0.99 -1.12
CA SER A 354 30.26 0.37 -1.30
C SER A 354 30.15 -1.13 -1.11
N GLY A 355 30.81 -1.87 -1.96
CA GLY A 355 30.77 -3.32 -1.92
C GLY A 355 31.48 -3.98 -3.09
N LYS A 356 31.10 -5.23 -3.38
CA LYS A 356 31.52 -6.01 -4.54
C LYS A 356 30.35 -6.25 -5.46
N LEU A 357 30.57 -6.22 -6.74
CA LEU A 357 29.56 -6.58 -7.74
C LEU A 357 29.17 -8.06 -7.60
N ARG A 358 27.91 -8.33 -7.89
CA ARG A 358 27.34 -9.69 -7.97
C ARG A 358 26.89 -9.95 -9.40
N GLY A 359 27.20 -11.09 -9.91
CA GLY A 359 26.82 -11.57 -11.26
C GLY A 359 27.81 -12.60 -11.72
N ASP A 360 27.42 -13.40 -12.71
CA ASP A 360 28.31 -14.33 -13.37
C ASP A 360 29.38 -13.53 -14.12
N ASN A 361 30.64 -13.93 -13.94
CA ASN A 361 31.80 -13.28 -14.55
C ASN A 361 32.03 -11.81 -14.18
N THR A 362 31.67 -11.38 -12.98
CA THR A 362 32.02 -10.03 -12.49
C THR A 362 33.31 -10.05 -11.66
N SER A 363 34.10 -8.96 -11.80
CA SER A 363 35.33 -8.85 -11.01
C SER A 363 35.05 -8.75 -9.51
N SER A 364 35.95 -9.28 -8.69
CA SER A 364 35.87 -9.22 -7.24
C SER A 364 36.28 -7.87 -6.64
N ASP A 365 36.54 -6.86 -7.47
CA ASP A 365 37.01 -5.55 -7.03
C ASP A 365 35.94 -4.82 -6.21
N ILE A 366 36.39 -4.07 -5.22
CA ILE A 366 35.54 -3.19 -4.44
C ILE A 366 35.22 -1.95 -5.26
N PHE A 367 33.95 -1.57 -5.24
CA PHE A 367 33.49 -0.30 -5.82
C PHE A 367 32.93 0.63 -4.75
N VAL A 368 32.87 1.91 -5.08
CA VAL A 368 32.13 2.95 -4.36
C VAL A 368 31.30 3.71 -5.37
N GLN A 369 30.03 3.90 -5.08
CA GLN A 369 29.14 4.77 -5.82
C GLN A 369 28.53 5.78 -4.90
N SER A 370 28.43 7.04 -5.32
CA SER A 370 27.70 8.09 -4.62
C SER A 370 26.86 8.88 -5.61
N THR A 371 25.61 9.13 -5.25
CA THR A 371 24.69 9.98 -6.00
C THR A 371 24.10 11.02 -5.08
N LEU A 372 23.83 12.21 -5.61
CA LEU A 372 23.27 13.34 -4.89
C LEU A 372 22.34 14.12 -5.80
N LYS A 373 21.13 14.41 -5.33
CA LYS A 373 20.17 15.32 -5.94
C LYS A 373 19.79 16.38 -4.89
N TYR A 374 19.68 17.62 -5.31
CA TYR A 374 19.32 18.73 -4.42
C TYR A 374 18.23 19.62 -5.02
N GLY A 375 17.14 19.79 -4.32
CA GLY A 375 16.07 20.71 -4.70
C GLY A 375 16.48 22.16 -4.48
N LEU A 376 17.01 22.83 -5.52
CA LEU A 376 17.41 24.21 -5.42
C LEU A 376 16.21 25.18 -5.45
N SER A 377 15.18 24.84 -6.21
CA SER A 377 13.93 25.58 -6.30
C SER A 377 12.79 24.66 -6.74
N ASN A 378 11.54 25.14 -6.76
CA ASN A 378 10.39 24.39 -7.30
C ASN A 378 10.51 24.06 -8.79
N ILE A 379 11.49 24.69 -9.48
CA ILE A 379 11.68 24.55 -10.92
C ILE A 379 12.93 23.75 -11.25
N PHE A 380 13.96 23.80 -10.41
CA PHE A 380 15.30 23.33 -10.77
C PHE A 380 15.91 22.43 -9.69
N THR A 381 16.33 21.23 -10.11
CA THR A 381 17.00 20.22 -9.28
C THR A 381 18.28 19.77 -9.97
N PRO A 382 19.47 20.27 -9.57
CA PRO A 382 20.74 19.73 -10.00
C PRO A 382 21.01 18.38 -9.34
N PHE A 383 21.75 17.52 -10.03
CA PHE A 383 22.21 16.25 -9.51
C PHE A 383 23.57 15.84 -10.06
N ALA A 384 24.29 15.04 -9.29
CA ALA A 384 25.59 14.54 -9.62
C ALA A 384 25.78 13.10 -9.12
N GLY A 385 26.71 12.39 -9.71
CA GLY A 385 27.09 11.06 -9.28
C GLY A 385 28.53 10.72 -9.64
N VAL A 386 29.13 9.84 -8.83
CA VAL A 386 30.46 9.31 -9.07
C VAL A 386 30.46 7.81 -8.82
N GLN A 387 31.22 7.08 -9.63
CA GLN A 387 31.52 5.66 -9.43
C GLN A 387 33.02 5.47 -9.51
N TYR A 388 33.55 4.69 -8.59
CA TYR A 388 34.98 4.37 -8.55
C TYR A 388 35.16 2.90 -8.21
N SER A 389 36.05 2.24 -8.95
CA SER A 389 36.56 0.90 -8.64
C SER A 389 37.99 0.78 -9.12
N ASN A 390 38.67 -0.29 -8.77
CA ASN A 390 39.95 -0.58 -9.37
C ASN A 390 39.80 -0.67 -10.90
N LYS A 391 40.59 0.06 -11.69
CA LYS A 391 40.50 0.14 -13.15
C LYS A 391 39.19 0.70 -13.73
N TYR A 392 38.33 1.34 -12.90
CA TYR A 392 37.13 1.99 -13.40
C TYR A 392 36.83 3.28 -12.62
N GLN A 393 36.48 4.33 -13.35
CA GLN A 393 35.97 5.59 -12.79
C GLN A 393 34.94 6.22 -13.72
N SER A 394 33.90 6.74 -13.13
CA SER A 394 32.85 7.45 -13.87
C SER A 394 32.34 8.65 -13.06
N GLY A 395 32.02 9.72 -13.77
CA GLY A 395 31.38 10.92 -13.23
C GLY A 395 30.13 11.26 -14.04
N LEU A 396 29.10 11.71 -13.35
CA LEU A 396 27.82 12.12 -13.93
C LEU A 396 27.43 13.48 -13.38
N LEU A 397 26.97 14.36 -14.27
CA LEU A 397 26.35 15.64 -13.92
C LEU A 397 25.06 15.80 -14.69
N GLY A 398 24.06 16.38 -14.07
CA GLY A 398 22.76 16.60 -14.69
C GLY A 398 21.87 17.55 -13.91
N PHE A 399 20.72 17.81 -14.48
CA PHE A 399 19.70 18.63 -13.85
C PHE A 399 18.31 18.24 -14.33
N ALA A 400 17.32 18.50 -13.49
CA ALA A 400 15.90 18.41 -13.84
C ALA A 400 15.26 19.79 -13.72
N VAL A 401 14.35 20.09 -14.64
CA VAL A 401 13.59 21.35 -14.67
C VAL A 401 12.11 21.09 -14.87
N ASN A 402 11.29 21.81 -14.11
CA ASN A 402 9.85 21.83 -14.29
C ASN A 402 9.45 23.07 -15.08
N THR A 403 8.75 22.87 -16.20
CA THR A 403 8.32 23.97 -17.08
C THR A 403 6.83 23.84 -17.41
N GLN A 404 6.24 24.88 -17.98
CA GLN A 404 4.85 24.84 -18.45
C GLN A 404 4.60 23.77 -19.52
N ILE A 405 5.64 23.40 -20.29
CA ILE A 405 5.57 22.35 -21.32
C ILE A 405 5.95 20.96 -20.80
N GLY A 406 6.14 20.79 -19.50
CA GLY A 406 6.46 19.53 -18.82
C GLY A 406 7.76 19.56 -18.05
N ALA A 407 8.06 18.44 -17.40
CA ALA A 407 9.30 18.25 -16.68
C ALA A 407 10.35 17.58 -17.59
N PHE A 408 11.53 18.15 -17.60
CA PHE A 408 12.69 17.68 -18.36
C PHE A 408 13.81 17.28 -17.41
N SER A 409 14.55 16.25 -17.79
CA SER A 409 15.84 15.98 -17.18
C SER A 409 16.89 15.77 -18.25
N PHE A 410 18.07 16.27 -18.00
CA PHE A 410 19.25 16.07 -18.81
C PHE A 410 20.41 15.62 -17.93
N ASP A 411 21.11 14.58 -18.36
CA ASP A 411 22.34 14.14 -17.72
C ASP A 411 23.40 13.73 -18.75
N MET A 412 24.65 13.89 -18.33
CA MET A 412 25.82 13.44 -19.06
C MET A 412 26.74 12.71 -18.10
N ALA A 413 27.16 11.50 -18.49
CA ALA A 413 28.12 10.70 -17.77
C ALA A 413 29.35 10.46 -18.64
N SER A 414 30.51 10.44 -18.01
CA SER A 414 31.77 10.03 -18.64
C SER A 414 32.37 8.86 -17.87
N SER A 415 32.85 7.84 -18.57
CA SER A 415 33.50 6.69 -17.95
C SER A 415 34.90 6.44 -18.53
N LYS A 416 35.77 5.97 -17.65
CA LYS A 416 37.10 5.47 -18.00
C LYS A 416 37.24 4.07 -17.43
N ALA A 417 37.43 3.08 -18.28
CA ALA A 417 37.62 1.67 -17.92
C ALA A 417 38.94 1.13 -18.51
N GLU A 418 39.70 0.42 -17.68
CA GLU A 418 40.90 -0.32 -18.11
C GLU A 418 40.61 -1.80 -18.06
N LEU A 419 40.62 -2.45 -19.23
CA LEU A 419 40.39 -3.89 -19.37
C LEU A 419 41.73 -4.67 -19.32
N ASP A 420 41.68 -5.97 -19.13
CA ASP A 420 42.87 -6.81 -18.92
C ASP A 420 43.80 -6.90 -20.12
N ASN A 421 43.36 -6.45 -21.30
CA ASN A 421 44.23 -6.23 -22.44
C ASN A 421 45.12 -4.97 -22.37
N ASN A 422 45.13 -4.28 -21.23
CA ASN A 422 45.75 -2.98 -20.97
C ASN A 422 45.25 -1.84 -21.87
N HIS A 423 44.11 -2.02 -22.55
CA HIS A 423 43.50 -0.93 -23.28
C HIS A 423 42.56 -0.13 -22.34
N THR A 424 42.67 1.20 -22.45
CA THR A 424 41.81 2.15 -21.75
C THR A 424 40.70 2.61 -22.67
N TYR A 425 39.47 2.42 -22.24
CA TYR A 425 38.25 2.85 -22.89
C TYR A 425 37.70 4.08 -22.23
N ASN A 426 37.62 5.17 -22.98
CA ASN A 426 37.06 6.45 -22.52
C ASN A 426 35.81 6.73 -23.33
N GLY A 427 34.69 6.89 -22.65
CA GLY A 427 33.42 7.12 -23.31
C GLY A 427 32.50 8.08 -22.56
N ALA A 428 31.43 8.46 -23.23
CA ALA A 428 30.41 9.36 -22.70
C ALA A 428 29.00 8.84 -23.03
N ARG A 429 28.07 9.09 -22.14
CA ARG A 429 26.63 8.87 -22.27
C ARG A 429 25.91 10.18 -22.06
N ALA A 430 24.91 10.47 -22.87
CA ALA A 430 23.96 11.56 -22.66
C ALA A 430 22.53 11.02 -22.61
N ARG A 431 21.72 11.53 -21.71
CA ARG A 431 20.31 11.14 -21.56
C ARG A 431 19.45 12.37 -21.39
N ILE A 432 18.32 12.37 -22.09
CA ILE A 432 17.25 13.37 -21.95
C ILE A 432 15.96 12.62 -21.67
N THR A 433 15.20 13.08 -20.69
CA THR A 433 13.84 12.55 -20.44
C THR A 433 12.85 13.69 -20.30
N TRP A 434 11.60 13.43 -20.67
CA TRP A 434 10.51 14.37 -20.62
C TRP A 434 9.22 13.66 -20.20
N ASN A 435 8.46 14.33 -19.33
CA ASN A 435 7.11 13.92 -18.98
C ASN A 435 6.15 15.11 -18.94
N LYS A 436 4.89 14.87 -19.23
CA LYS A 436 3.86 15.92 -19.26
C LYS A 436 2.46 15.34 -19.09
N ASP A 437 1.73 15.91 -18.13
CA ASP A 437 0.27 15.80 -18.04
C ASP A 437 -0.39 16.99 -18.72
N ILE A 438 -1.28 16.71 -19.68
CA ILE A 438 -2.05 17.71 -20.41
C ILE A 438 -3.53 17.51 -20.06
N ASN A 439 -3.95 18.07 -18.92
CA ASN A 439 -5.29 17.90 -18.39
C ASN A 439 -6.39 18.35 -19.35
N ALA A 440 -6.12 19.38 -20.17
CA ALA A 440 -7.09 19.89 -21.15
C ALA A 440 -7.51 18.89 -22.22
N THR A 441 -6.65 17.91 -22.53
CA THR A 441 -6.88 16.86 -23.52
C THR A 441 -6.98 15.47 -22.91
N GLY A 442 -6.71 15.31 -21.61
CA GLY A 442 -6.59 14.02 -20.95
C GLY A 442 -5.38 13.20 -21.41
N THR A 443 -4.33 13.87 -21.90
CA THR A 443 -3.11 13.22 -22.39
C THR A 443 -2.07 13.19 -21.29
N ASN A 444 -1.55 11.99 -20.98
CA ASN A 444 -0.44 11.79 -20.07
C ASN A 444 0.75 11.23 -20.85
N ILE A 445 1.82 11.99 -20.97
CA ILE A 445 3.11 11.53 -21.47
C ILE A 445 3.92 11.11 -20.26
N ALA A 446 3.82 9.82 -19.92
CA ALA A 446 4.44 9.28 -18.71
C ALA A 446 5.96 9.28 -18.80
N LEU A 447 6.50 8.99 -19.99
CA LEU A 447 7.92 9.03 -20.26
C LEU A 447 8.16 9.23 -21.77
N ALA A 448 9.03 10.19 -22.11
CA ALA A 448 9.69 10.26 -23.41
C ALA A 448 11.18 10.43 -23.15
N GLY A 449 11.98 9.47 -23.57
CA GLY A 449 13.39 9.40 -23.26
C GLY A 449 14.27 9.16 -24.47
N TYR A 450 15.43 9.77 -24.46
CA TYR A 450 16.51 9.53 -25.41
C TYR A 450 17.81 9.33 -24.66
N ARG A 451 18.54 8.26 -24.98
CA ARG A 451 19.86 7.94 -24.46
C ARG A 451 20.81 7.72 -25.60
N TYR A 452 21.95 8.36 -25.58
CA TYR A 452 23.06 8.18 -26.51
C TYR A 452 24.30 7.71 -25.76
N GLU A 453 25.02 6.77 -26.34
CA GLU A 453 26.30 6.28 -25.82
C GLU A 453 27.38 6.34 -26.91
N SER A 454 28.56 6.82 -26.54
CA SER A 454 29.72 6.72 -27.44
C SER A 454 30.22 5.27 -27.47
N GLN A 455 30.98 4.91 -28.50
CA GLN A 455 31.48 3.54 -28.76
C GLN A 455 32.28 2.95 -27.58
N ASN A 456 33.01 3.80 -26.85
CA ASN A 456 33.89 3.37 -25.76
C ASN A 456 33.29 3.62 -24.38
N TYR A 457 31.99 3.98 -24.29
CA TYR A 457 31.33 4.11 -23.00
C TYR A 457 31.04 2.70 -22.46
N LEU A 458 31.43 2.48 -21.20
CA LEU A 458 31.09 1.29 -20.44
C LEU A 458 30.48 1.70 -19.09
N SER A 459 29.41 1.06 -18.67
CA SER A 459 28.94 1.09 -17.31
C SER A 459 29.90 0.31 -16.39
N LEU A 460 29.78 0.48 -15.07
CA LEU A 460 30.60 -0.23 -14.12
C LEU A 460 30.41 -1.75 -14.23
N TYR A 461 29.18 -2.20 -14.41
CA TYR A 461 28.84 -3.61 -14.55
C TYR A 461 29.45 -4.20 -15.84
N GLU A 462 29.29 -3.51 -16.97
CA GLU A 462 29.86 -3.94 -18.27
C GLU A 462 31.39 -4.00 -18.21
N ALA A 463 32.03 -2.96 -17.65
CA ALA A 463 33.47 -2.93 -17.48
C ALA A 463 34.01 -4.10 -16.62
N SER A 464 33.26 -4.47 -15.58
CA SER A 464 33.59 -5.61 -14.72
C SER A 464 33.39 -6.94 -15.45
N SER A 465 32.28 -7.12 -16.16
CA SER A 465 31.96 -8.36 -16.88
C SER A 465 32.91 -8.64 -18.04
N TYR A 466 33.31 -7.59 -18.78
CA TYR A 466 34.26 -7.74 -19.89
C TYR A 466 35.68 -8.03 -19.43
N ARG A 467 36.04 -7.67 -18.19
CA ARG A 467 37.38 -7.90 -17.65
C ARG A 467 37.67 -9.40 -17.45
N ASP A 468 36.68 -10.15 -16.93
CA ASP A 468 36.84 -11.57 -16.62
C ASP A 468 36.44 -12.49 -17.80
N SER A 469 35.96 -11.91 -18.90
CA SER A 469 35.51 -12.68 -20.07
C SER A 469 36.64 -12.96 -21.06
N TYR A 470 37.10 -14.20 -21.15
CA TYR A 470 38.00 -14.69 -22.23
C TYR A 470 37.39 -14.62 -23.64
N LEU A 471 36.15 -14.20 -23.77
CA LEU A 471 35.37 -14.20 -25.02
C LEU A 471 35.56 -12.94 -25.85
N TYR A 472 36.48 -12.03 -25.50
CA TYR A 472 36.67 -10.82 -26.23
C TYR A 472 37.54 -11.06 -27.48
N SER A 473 36.97 -11.58 -28.57
CA SER A 473 37.60 -11.68 -29.86
C SER A 473 37.13 -10.57 -30.81
N GLY A 474 37.71 -9.37 -30.62
CA GLY A 474 37.80 -8.37 -31.70
C GLY A 474 36.53 -7.61 -32.10
N GLY A 475 35.43 -7.67 -31.40
CA GLY A 475 34.22 -6.88 -31.72
C GLY A 475 34.17 -5.51 -31.01
N THR A 476 33.13 -4.72 -31.30
CA THR A 476 32.86 -3.46 -30.59
C THR A 476 32.44 -3.73 -29.18
N ILE A 477 33.13 -3.12 -28.21
CA ILE A 477 32.89 -3.34 -26.75
C ILE A 477 31.50 -2.89 -26.33
N ASN A 478 31.02 -1.75 -26.88
CA ASN A 478 29.66 -1.30 -26.65
C ASN A 478 28.93 -1.18 -27.98
N PRO A 479 28.18 -2.21 -28.38
CA PRO A 479 27.41 -2.15 -29.61
C PRO A 479 26.18 -1.21 -29.52
N ARG A 480 25.73 -0.83 -28.34
CA ARG A 480 24.60 0.09 -28.18
C ARG A 480 24.96 1.49 -28.65
N ARG A 481 24.13 2.08 -29.50
CA ARG A 481 24.32 3.43 -30.03
C ARG A 481 23.35 4.42 -29.38
N SER A 482 22.06 4.10 -29.46
CA SER A 482 21.04 4.98 -28.89
C SER A 482 19.79 4.19 -28.50
N GLN A 483 19.04 4.73 -27.58
CA GLN A 483 17.75 4.20 -27.16
C GLN A 483 16.73 5.33 -27.11
N TYR A 484 15.56 5.11 -27.68
CA TYR A 484 14.39 5.99 -27.61
C TYR A 484 13.30 5.24 -26.85
N ILE A 485 12.65 5.90 -25.92
CA ILE A 485 11.55 5.36 -25.12
C ILE A 485 10.39 6.35 -25.20
N LEU A 486 9.18 5.83 -25.39
CA LEU A 486 7.96 6.64 -25.35
C LEU A 486 6.86 5.87 -24.66
N THR A 487 6.18 6.51 -23.69
CA THR A 487 4.97 5.99 -23.06
C THR A 487 3.96 7.12 -22.95
N VAL A 488 2.82 6.96 -23.63
CA VAL A 488 1.73 7.94 -23.67
C VAL A 488 0.43 7.23 -23.34
N ASN A 489 -0.34 7.83 -22.44
CA ASN A 489 -1.70 7.43 -22.15
C ASN A 489 -2.64 8.59 -22.52
N GLN A 490 -3.72 8.28 -23.22
CA GLN A 490 -4.72 9.25 -23.67
C GLN A 490 -6.07 8.83 -23.12
N ASN A 491 -6.63 9.65 -22.23
CA ASN A 491 -8.01 9.51 -21.80
C ASN A 491 -8.92 10.29 -22.77
N LEU A 492 -9.88 9.59 -23.35
CA LEU A 492 -10.86 10.15 -24.30
C LEU A 492 -12.23 10.36 -23.64
N ALA A 493 -12.26 10.49 -22.31
CA ALA A 493 -13.49 10.58 -21.52
C ALA A 493 -14.46 9.40 -21.83
N ASP A 494 -15.68 9.65 -22.26
CA ASP A 494 -16.69 8.61 -22.55
C ASP A 494 -16.32 7.71 -23.76
N TYR A 495 -15.31 8.09 -24.53
CA TYR A 495 -14.85 7.33 -25.68
C TYR A 495 -13.70 6.37 -25.35
N GLY A 496 -13.38 6.19 -24.05
CA GLY A 496 -12.40 5.23 -23.58
C GLY A 496 -10.99 5.77 -23.45
N THR A 497 -10.02 4.87 -23.49
CA THR A 497 -8.59 5.20 -23.30
C THR A 497 -7.73 4.60 -24.42
N MET A 498 -6.69 5.33 -24.79
CA MET A 498 -5.64 4.85 -25.69
C MET A 498 -4.31 4.87 -24.97
N TYR A 499 -3.43 3.94 -25.30
CA TYR A 499 -2.06 3.97 -24.84
C TYR A 499 -1.09 3.60 -25.97
N ILE A 500 0.11 4.16 -25.90
CA ILE A 500 1.24 3.81 -26.73
C ILE A 500 2.45 3.69 -25.84
N SER A 501 3.14 2.56 -25.89
CA SER A 501 4.40 2.36 -25.18
C SER A 501 5.37 1.64 -26.12
N GLY A 502 6.61 2.11 -26.16
CA GLY A 502 7.61 1.45 -26.99
C GLY A 502 9.01 1.96 -26.81
N SER A 503 9.95 1.19 -27.33
CA SER A 503 11.36 1.53 -27.39
C SER A 503 11.95 1.19 -28.77
N LEU A 504 12.88 2.02 -29.19
CA LEU A 504 13.75 1.79 -30.33
C LEU A 504 15.19 1.84 -29.83
N GLN A 505 15.90 0.73 -29.94
CA GLN A 505 17.31 0.65 -29.59
C GLN A 505 18.11 0.42 -30.84
N THR A 506 19.04 1.33 -31.14
CA THR A 506 19.95 1.22 -32.30
C THR A 506 21.27 0.67 -31.84
N TRP A 507 21.87 -0.14 -32.71
CA TRP A 507 23.13 -0.80 -32.46
C TRP A 507 24.20 -0.34 -33.43
N ARG A 508 25.47 -0.70 -33.20
CA ARG A 508 26.63 -0.53 -34.08
C ARG A 508 26.95 -1.86 -34.76
N ASP A 509 27.90 -1.83 -35.69
CA ASP A 509 28.46 -3.02 -36.33
C ASP A 509 27.42 -3.85 -37.09
N ASP A 510 26.50 -3.17 -37.82
CA ASP A 510 25.43 -3.77 -38.62
C ASP A 510 24.50 -4.73 -37.85
N LEU A 511 24.49 -4.64 -36.51
CA LEU A 511 23.53 -5.37 -35.72
C LEU A 511 22.12 -4.79 -35.94
N PRO A 512 21.09 -5.63 -36.07
CA PRO A 512 19.73 -5.16 -36.32
C PRO A 512 19.16 -4.36 -35.13
N ASP A 513 18.50 -3.24 -35.43
CA ASP A 513 17.82 -2.42 -34.46
C ASP A 513 16.72 -3.20 -33.76
N THR A 514 16.67 -3.07 -32.44
CA THR A 514 15.61 -3.66 -31.62
C THR A 514 14.44 -2.68 -31.51
N LYS A 515 13.27 -3.09 -32.02
CA LYS A 515 12.04 -2.28 -31.99
C LYS A 515 10.97 -2.99 -31.22
N GLN A 516 10.40 -2.30 -30.25
CA GLN A 516 9.26 -2.77 -29.49
C GLN A 516 8.21 -1.68 -29.47
N LEU A 517 6.99 -2.03 -29.76
CA LEU A 517 5.87 -1.12 -29.75
C LEU A 517 4.63 -1.85 -29.25
N GLN A 518 3.97 -1.27 -28.31
CA GLN A 518 2.66 -1.66 -27.86
C GLN A 518 1.72 -0.46 -27.98
N ALA A 519 0.60 -0.64 -28.64
CA ALA A 519 -0.44 0.36 -28.75
C ALA A 519 -1.79 -0.31 -28.51
N GLY A 520 -2.66 0.35 -27.77
CA GLY A 520 -3.96 -0.19 -27.48
C GLY A 520 -5.02 0.89 -27.31
N TYR A 521 -6.25 0.47 -27.55
CA TYR A 521 -7.45 1.23 -27.28
C TYR A 521 -8.43 0.34 -26.53
N MET A 522 -9.05 0.89 -25.46
CA MET A 522 -10.07 0.19 -24.71
C MET A 522 -11.23 1.13 -24.39
N ASN A 523 -12.43 0.56 -24.41
CA ASN A 523 -13.64 1.28 -23.99
C ASN A 523 -14.67 0.31 -23.42
N ASN A 524 -15.62 0.86 -22.69
CA ASN A 524 -16.81 0.15 -22.21
C ASN A 524 -18.04 0.90 -22.70
N PHE A 525 -18.85 0.24 -23.52
CA PHE A 525 -20.09 0.80 -23.99
C PHE A 525 -21.27 0.01 -23.43
N LYS A 526 -22.06 0.65 -22.56
CA LYS A 526 -23.23 0.04 -21.91
C LYS A 526 -22.93 -1.29 -21.19
N GLY A 527 -21.78 -1.37 -20.53
CA GLY A 527 -21.35 -2.57 -19.81
C GLY A 527 -20.58 -3.60 -20.67
N ILE A 528 -20.56 -3.45 -21.98
CA ILE A 528 -19.77 -4.30 -22.88
C ILE A 528 -18.40 -3.67 -23.07
N GLY A 529 -17.36 -4.38 -22.58
CA GLY A 529 -15.98 -3.99 -22.78
C GLY A 529 -15.47 -4.41 -24.15
N TYR A 530 -14.68 -3.57 -24.80
CA TYR A 530 -13.94 -3.96 -26.00
C TYR A 530 -12.57 -3.30 -26.02
N SER A 531 -11.59 -4.02 -26.55
CA SER A 531 -10.24 -3.52 -26.67
C SER A 531 -9.59 -3.97 -27.99
N PHE A 532 -8.71 -3.13 -28.47
CA PHE A 532 -7.83 -3.44 -29.59
C PHE A 532 -6.38 -3.19 -29.11
N THR A 533 -5.51 -4.20 -29.32
CA THR A 533 -4.11 -4.13 -28.91
C THR A 533 -3.23 -4.52 -30.10
N TYR A 534 -2.22 -3.72 -30.35
CA TYR A 534 -1.14 -4.00 -31.27
C TYR A 534 0.17 -4.13 -30.50
N ILE A 535 0.88 -5.24 -30.68
CA ILE A 535 2.18 -5.50 -30.06
C ILE A 535 3.16 -5.90 -31.15
N LYS A 536 4.27 -5.17 -31.23
CA LYS A 536 5.44 -5.57 -32.01
C LYS A 536 6.46 -6.19 -31.07
N MET A 537 6.74 -7.47 -31.27
CA MET A 537 7.73 -8.22 -30.49
C MET A 537 8.95 -8.48 -31.36
N TYR A 538 10.13 -8.37 -30.72
CA TYR A 538 11.39 -8.75 -31.34
C TYR A 538 11.69 -10.22 -31.04
N ARG A 539 12.00 -10.99 -32.07
CA ARG A 539 12.54 -12.35 -31.93
C ARG A 539 14.04 -12.34 -32.24
N ASN A 540 14.84 -12.93 -31.36
CA ASN A 540 16.25 -13.14 -31.62
C ASN A 540 16.42 -13.92 -32.94
N ASN A 541 17.23 -13.41 -33.85
CA ASN A 541 17.59 -13.98 -35.17
C ASN A 541 16.57 -13.85 -36.30
N GLU A 542 15.47 -13.12 -36.17
CA GLU A 542 14.59 -12.81 -37.28
C GLU A 542 14.66 -11.33 -37.68
N GLU A 543 14.96 -11.03 -38.95
CA GLU A 543 14.84 -9.68 -39.51
C GLU A 543 13.35 -9.28 -39.51
N GLY A 544 12.97 -8.32 -38.66
CA GLY A 544 11.65 -7.69 -38.72
C GLY A 544 10.77 -7.86 -37.49
N GLY A 545 11.00 -8.81 -36.60
CA GLY A 545 10.16 -9.05 -35.43
C GLY A 545 8.75 -9.55 -35.77
N ASP A 546 7.99 -9.93 -34.77
CA ASP A 546 6.59 -10.37 -34.88
C ASP A 546 5.62 -9.25 -34.60
N ASN A 547 4.59 -9.07 -35.45
CA ASN A 547 3.49 -8.14 -35.17
C ASN A 547 2.28 -8.96 -34.74
N ASN A 548 1.76 -8.65 -33.56
CA ASN A 548 0.57 -9.26 -33.02
C ASN A 548 -0.56 -8.23 -32.93
N TYR A 549 -1.69 -8.58 -33.48
CA TYR A 549 -2.94 -7.81 -33.43
C TYR A 549 -3.95 -8.57 -32.62
N MET A 550 -4.55 -7.95 -31.65
CA MET A 550 -5.57 -8.56 -30.82
C MET A 550 -6.80 -7.66 -30.71
N PHE A 551 -7.95 -8.23 -30.95
CA PHE A 551 -9.24 -7.61 -30.66
C PHE A 551 -9.98 -8.46 -29.64
N ASN A 552 -10.45 -7.84 -28.55
CA ASN A 552 -11.17 -8.52 -27.48
C ASN A 552 -12.51 -7.83 -27.23
N VAL A 553 -13.54 -8.64 -26.96
CA VAL A 553 -14.86 -8.20 -26.50
C VAL A 553 -15.20 -8.98 -25.24
N SER A 554 -15.68 -8.29 -24.22
CA SER A 554 -16.14 -8.87 -22.96
C SER A 554 -17.57 -8.44 -22.64
N VAL A 555 -18.42 -9.42 -22.31
CA VAL A 555 -19.83 -9.24 -22.05
C VAL A 555 -20.14 -9.82 -20.67
N PRO A 556 -20.41 -9.00 -19.65
CA PRO A 556 -20.83 -9.49 -18.34
C PRO A 556 -22.30 -9.92 -18.36
N PHE A 557 -22.60 -11.06 -17.79
CA PHE A 557 -23.97 -11.56 -17.69
C PHE A 557 -24.84 -10.73 -16.74
N SER A 558 -24.22 -9.95 -15.87
CA SER A 558 -24.91 -8.96 -15.01
C SER A 558 -25.74 -7.93 -15.79
N LEU A 559 -25.54 -7.78 -17.09
CA LEU A 559 -26.41 -6.97 -17.96
C LEU A 559 -27.84 -7.50 -18.04
N TRP A 560 -28.03 -8.81 -17.88
CA TRP A 560 -29.33 -9.46 -17.91
C TRP A 560 -29.74 -10.06 -16.55
N TYR A 561 -28.76 -10.45 -15.76
CA TYR A 561 -28.90 -11.09 -14.45
C TYR A 561 -27.97 -10.38 -13.44
N PRO A 562 -28.43 -9.31 -12.77
CA PRO A 562 -27.59 -8.43 -11.95
C PRO A 562 -26.78 -9.12 -10.85
N GLU A 563 -27.25 -10.26 -10.36
CA GLU A 563 -26.58 -11.04 -9.29
C GLU A 563 -25.51 -12.01 -9.82
N GLN A 564 -25.37 -12.12 -11.14
CA GLN A 564 -24.39 -13.06 -11.72
C GLN A 564 -23.07 -12.40 -12.05
N ASN A 565 -21.98 -12.89 -11.44
CA ASN A 565 -20.61 -12.45 -11.69
C ASN A 565 -19.94 -13.18 -12.87
N THR A 566 -20.75 -13.64 -13.84
CA THR A 566 -20.22 -14.38 -14.99
C THR A 566 -19.86 -13.42 -16.12
N LEU A 567 -18.66 -13.59 -16.68
CA LEU A 567 -18.14 -12.84 -17.80
C LEU A 567 -17.86 -13.78 -18.98
N LEU A 568 -18.37 -13.43 -20.15
CA LEU A 568 -18.00 -14.06 -21.41
C LEU A 568 -17.06 -13.12 -22.16
N SER A 569 -15.87 -13.58 -22.50
CA SER A 569 -14.92 -12.82 -23.33
C SER A 569 -14.54 -13.61 -24.56
N SER A 570 -14.36 -12.91 -25.66
CA SER A 570 -13.84 -13.50 -26.91
C SER A 570 -12.76 -12.62 -27.47
N SER A 571 -11.60 -13.21 -27.76
CA SER A 571 -10.47 -12.51 -28.37
C SER A 571 -10.09 -13.16 -29.70
N ILE A 572 -9.76 -12.31 -30.67
CA ILE A 572 -9.22 -12.72 -31.95
C ILE A 572 -7.81 -12.13 -32.04
N THR A 573 -6.82 -12.99 -32.21
CA THR A 573 -5.42 -12.60 -32.31
C THR A 573 -4.88 -13.01 -33.69
N ARG A 574 -4.04 -12.17 -34.26
CA ARG A 574 -3.26 -12.50 -35.46
C ARG A 574 -1.80 -12.20 -35.20
N SER A 575 -0.94 -13.18 -35.44
CA SER A 575 0.52 -13.03 -35.48
C SER A 575 1.00 -13.08 -36.92
N ASP A 576 1.87 -12.17 -37.30
CA ASP A 576 2.46 -12.15 -38.64
C ASP A 576 3.49 -13.26 -38.85
N SER A 577 4.19 -13.68 -37.77
CA SER A 577 5.23 -14.72 -37.84
C SER A 577 4.65 -16.07 -38.25
N ASP A 578 3.49 -16.41 -37.69
CA ASP A 578 2.84 -17.69 -38.00
C ASP A 578 1.78 -17.55 -39.08
N ASN A 579 1.46 -16.33 -39.51
CA ASN A 579 0.37 -15.97 -40.42
C ASN A 579 -0.95 -16.68 -40.08
N ARG A 580 -1.19 -16.88 -38.77
CA ARG A 580 -2.34 -17.61 -38.26
C ARG A 580 -3.26 -16.70 -37.43
N TRP A 581 -4.53 -17.00 -37.50
CA TRP A 581 -5.52 -16.43 -36.64
C TRP A 581 -5.74 -17.36 -35.43
N ALA A 582 -5.74 -16.79 -34.24
CA ALA A 582 -6.18 -17.48 -33.03
C ALA A 582 -7.46 -16.84 -32.52
N ASN A 583 -8.41 -17.67 -32.13
CA ASN A 583 -9.66 -17.24 -31.49
C ASN A 583 -9.72 -17.93 -30.12
N ASN A 584 -9.86 -17.14 -29.07
CA ASN A 584 -10.02 -17.63 -27.71
C ASN A 584 -11.36 -17.11 -27.17
N THR A 585 -12.21 -18.04 -26.72
CA THR A 585 -13.47 -17.71 -26.07
C THR A 585 -13.43 -18.26 -24.65
N THR A 586 -13.55 -17.38 -23.69
CA THR A 586 -13.45 -17.66 -22.25
C THR A 586 -14.74 -17.33 -21.56
N ILE A 587 -15.23 -18.25 -20.75
CA ILE A 587 -16.23 -17.97 -19.74
C ILE A 587 -15.57 -18.04 -18.37
N SER A 588 -15.81 -17.03 -17.55
CA SER A 588 -15.28 -16.95 -16.19
C SER A 588 -16.37 -16.56 -15.21
N SER A 589 -16.26 -17.04 -14.00
CA SER A 589 -17.19 -16.71 -12.91
C SER A 589 -16.53 -16.92 -11.56
N SER A 590 -17.14 -16.33 -10.53
CA SER A 590 -16.78 -16.57 -9.14
C SER A 590 -18.02 -16.93 -8.31
N PHE A 591 -17.85 -17.73 -7.27
CA PHE A 591 -18.91 -18.16 -6.36
C PHE A 591 -18.34 -18.50 -4.98
N GLY A 592 -19.23 -18.83 -4.03
CA GLY A 592 -18.90 -19.08 -2.63
C GLY A 592 -18.93 -17.80 -1.79
N GLU A 593 -18.73 -17.93 -0.49
CA GLU A 593 -18.62 -16.77 0.40
C GLU A 593 -17.50 -15.84 -0.09
N ASP A 594 -17.81 -14.57 -0.21
CA ASP A 594 -16.91 -13.50 -0.70
C ASP A 594 -16.27 -13.80 -2.07
N ASN A 595 -16.97 -14.57 -2.94
CA ASN A 595 -16.42 -14.98 -4.24
C ASN A 595 -15.06 -15.71 -4.13
N SER A 596 -14.88 -16.47 -3.06
CA SER A 596 -13.61 -17.14 -2.74
C SER A 596 -13.21 -18.26 -3.70
N ILE A 597 -14.10 -18.68 -4.58
CA ILE A 597 -13.80 -19.63 -5.65
C ILE A 597 -13.97 -18.93 -6.99
N SER A 598 -12.91 -18.83 -7.77
CA SER A 598 -12.94 -18.34 -9.14
C SER A 598 -12.57 -19.45 -10.12
N TRP A 599 -13.19 -19.45 -11.28
CA TRP A 599 -12.88 -20.39 -12.34
C TRP A 599 -13.03 -19.75 -13.71
N ASN A 600 -12.32 -20.30 -14.67
CA ASN A 600 -12.51 -20.00 -16.07
C ASN A 600 -12.37 -21.24 -16.94
N ALA A 601 -13.05 -21.22 -18.07
CA ALA A 601 -12.93 -22.21 -19.12
C ALA A 601 -12.78 -21.52 -20.46
N THR A 602 -11.76 -21.91 -21.21
CA THR A 602 -11.39 -21.29 -22.49
C THR A 602 -11.36 -22.34 -23.59
N ALA A 603 -12.02 -22.03 -24.68
CA ALA A 603 -11.90 -22.75 -25.93
C ALA A 603 -11.03 -21.90 -26.87
N SER A 604 -9.94 -22.48 -27.36
CA SER A 604 -8.98 -21.83 -28.27
C SER A 604 -8.95 -22.55 -29.60
N ASN A 605 -8.87 -21.79 -30.69
CA ASN A 605 -8.66 -22.32 -32.02
C ASN A 605 -7.55 -21.50 -32.72
N VAL A 606 -6.47 -22.17 -33.16
CA VAL A 606 -5.34 -21.57 -33.84
C VAL A 606 -5.22 -22.12 -35.23
N GLY A 607 -5.48 -21.29 -36.25
CA GLY A 607 -5.51 -21.72 -37.64
C GLY A 607 -6.66 -22.72 -37.93
N ASN A 608 -6.47 -23.58 -38.92
CA ASN A 608 -7.54 -24.47 -39.37
C ASN A 608 -7.61 -25.83 -38.65
N SER A 609 -6.70 -26.16 -37.75
CA SER A 609 -6.59 -27.54 -37.23
C SER A 609 -6.18 -27.67 -35.76
N ASN A 610 -5.79 -26.60 -35.09
CA ASN A 610 -5.27 -26.67 -33.72
C ASN A 610 -6.28 -26.09 -32.72
N SER A 611 -7.23 -26.90 -32.30
CA SER A 611 -8.15 -26.54 -31.24
C SER A 611 -7.62 -27.04 -29.90
N SER A 612 -7.79 -26.23 -28.88
CA SER A 612 -7.45 -26.56 -27.50
C SER A 612 -8.54 -26.11 -26.54
N PHE A 613 -8.60 -26.76 -25.42
CA PHE A 613 -9.46 -26.43 -24.31
C PHE A 613 -8.59 -26.24 -23.06
N SER A 614 -8.86 -25.22 -22.28
CA SER A 614 -8.25 -25.03 -20.96
C SER A 614 -9.27 -24.65 -19.90
N GLY A 615 -9.01 -25.07 -18.68
CA GLY A 615 -9.80 -24.70 -17.51
C GLY A 615 -8.88 -24.40 -16.34
N ASN A 616 -9.21 -23.37 -15.56
CA ASN A 616 -8.51 -23.03 -14.34
C ASN A 616 -9.53 -22.85 -13.22
N ILE A 617 -9.15 -23.23 -12.03
CA ILE A 617 -9.89 -23.01 -10.80
C ILE A 617 -8.93 -22.50 -9.73
N GLN A 618 -9.37 -21.53 -8.96
CA GLN A 618 -8.66 -21.00 -7.81
C GLN A 618 -9.58 -20.98 -6.60
N LYS A 619 -9.06 -21.37 -5.45
CA LYS A 619 -9.73 -21.23 -4.16
C LYS A 619 -8.88 -20.37 -3.24
N ASP A 620 -9.46 -19.30 -2.76
CA ASP A 620 -8.89 -18.44 -1.74
C ASP A 620 -9.39 -18.86 -0.36
N PHE A 621 -8.46 -19.29 0.48
CA PHE A 621 -8.67 -19.51 1.91
C PHE A 621 -8.19 -18.28 2.68
N SER A 622 -8.55 -18.16 3.95
CA SER A 622 -7.98 -17.12 4.82
C SER A 622 -6.45 -17.24 4.98
N SER A 623 -5.93 -18.46 4.91
CA SER A 623 -4.53 -18.83 5.16
C SER A 623 -3.67 -19.01 3.92
N ALA A 624 -4.26 -19.26 2.75
CA ALA A 624 -3.55 -19.53 1.51
C ALA A 624 -4.47 -19.37 0.30
N SER A 625 -3.90 -19.22 -0.89
CA SER A 625 -4.60 -19.36 -2.16
C SER A 625 -4.02 -20.55 -2.92
N VAL A 626 -4.89 -21.38 -3.47
CA VAL A 626 -4.50 -22.53 -4.30
C VAL A 626 -5.18 -22.46 -5.65
N ASN A 627 -4.46 -22.82 -6.69
CA ASN A 627 -4.98 -22.85 -8.05
C ASN A 627 -4.57 -24.13 -8.78
N ALA A 628 -5.40 -24.54 -9.72
CA ALA A 628 -5.13 -25.65 -10.63
C ALA A 628 -5.62 -25.31 -12.03
N GLY A 629 -4.83 -25.65 -13.03
CA GLY A 629 -5.16 -25.43 -14.43
C GLY A 629 -4.88 -26.68 -15.25
N TYR A 630 -5.75 -26.98 -16.19
CA TYR A 630 -5.58 -28.06 -17.14
C TYR A 630 -5.78 -27.52 -18.56
N SER A 631 -4.89 -27.89 -19.46
CA SER A 631 -5.01 -27.57 -20.87
C SER A 631 -4.80 -28.83 -21.72
N GLN A 632 -5.58 -28.97 -22.78
CA GLN A 632 -5.45 -30.06 -23.74
C GLN A 632 -5.66 -29.55 -25.17
N GLY A 633 -4.75 -29.86 -26.05
CA GLY A 633 -4.82 -29.63 -27.49
C GLY A 633 -4.59 -30.89 -28.27
N HIS A 634 -4.32 -30.76 -29.58
CA HIS A 634 -4.12 -31.90 -30.47
C HIS A 634 -2.88 -32.70 -30.07
N ASP A 635 -1.75 -32.00 -29.83
CA ASP A 635 -0.46 -32.65 -29.61
C ASP A 635 0.11 -32.34 -28.21
N PHE A 636 -0.68 -31.75 -27.31
CA PHE A 636 -0.23 -31.44 -25.97
C PHE A 636 -1.31 -31.60 -24.90
N LYS A 637 -0.86 -31.89 -23.69
CA LYS A 637 -1.63 -31.80 -22.44
C LYS A 637 -0.77 -31.15 -21.39
N SER A 638 -1.33 -30.27 -20.60
CA SER A 638 -0.61 -29.67 -19.47
C SER A 638 -1.48 -29.61 -18.22
N LEU A 639 -0.84 -29.75 -17.09
CA LEU A 639 -1.40 -29.56 -15.76
C LEU A 639 -0.53 -28.56 -15.02
N SER A 640 -1.11 -27.51 -14.53
CA SER A 640 -0.46 -26.54 -13.64
C SER A 640 -1.12 -26.59 -12.27
N MET A 641 -0.34 -26.43 -11.22
CA MET A 641 -0.83 -26.29 -9.85
C MET A 641 -0.02 -25.22 -9.16
N GLY A 642 -0.68 -24.37 -8.37
CA GLY A 642 -0.02 -23.33 -7.62
C GLY A 642 -0.58 -23.25 -6.21
N ALA A 643 0.28 -22.82 -5.30
CA ALA A 643 -0.09 -22.48 -3.93
C ALA A 643 0.72 -21.28 -3.47
N CYS A 644 0.07 -20.26 -2.97
CA CYS A 644 0.74 -19.11 -2.35
C CYS A 644 0.14 -18.80 -0.99
N GLY A 645 0.98 -18.30 -0.10
CA GLY A 645 0.60 -17.95 1.25
C GLY A 645 1.74 -17.35 2.03
N ALA A 646 1.46 -17.05 3.28
CA ALA A 646 2.43 -16.52 4.22
C ALA A 646 2.26 -17.16 5.60
N LEU A 647 3.32 -17.14 6.38
CA LEU A 647 3.35 -17.59 7.77
C LEU A 647 3.97 -16.50 8.62
N VAL A 648 3.33 -16.13 9.72
CA VAL A 648 3.85 -15.20 10.72
C VAL A 648 4.06 -15.96 12.03
N VAL A 649 5.24 -15.81 12.62
CA VAL A 649 5.61 -16.39 13.91
C VAL A 649 6.04 -15.27 14.84
N TYR A 650 5.42 -15.18 16.00
CA TYR A 650 5.74 -14.20 17.04
C TYR A 650 5.48 -14.80 18.43
N GLU A 651 5.62 -14.02 19.49
CA GLU A 651 5.44 -14.51 20.87
C GLU A 651 4.04 -15.12 21.12
N GLY A 652 3.00 -14.56 20.51
CA GLY A 652 1.61 -15.05 20.64
C GLY A 652 1.30 -16.29 19.81
N GLY A 653 2.22 -16.81 18.98
CA GLY A 653 2.01 -18.04 18.23
C GLY A 653 2.35 -17.96 16.74
N VAL A 654 1.64 -18.78 15.97
CA VAL A 654 1.83 -18.92 14.51
C VAL A 654 0.52 -18.62 13.79
N ILE A 655 0.54 -17.63 12.91
CA ILE A 655 -0.65 -17.22 12.14
C ILE A 655 -0.35 -17.40 10.65
N PRO A 656 -1.08 -18.26 9.94
CA PRO A 656 -1.03 -18.31 8.49
C PRO A 656 -1.84 -17.15 7.88
N SER A 657 -1.38 -16.65 6.74
CA SER A 657 -2.04 -15.60 5.97
C SER A 657 -1.97 -15.91 4.49
N ARG A 658 -2.89 -15.36 3.70
CA ARG A 658 -2.90 -15.56 2.25
C ARG A 658 -1.72 -14.88 1.56
N TYR A 659 -1.34 -13.73 2.00
CA TYR A 659 -0.15 -13.00 1.55
C TYR A 659 0.31 -12.04 2.65
N LEU A 660 1.53 -11.54 2.53
CA LEU A 660 2.07 -10.55 3.45
C LEU A 660 2.92 -9.54 2.69
N SER A 661 2.72 -8.26 2.94
CA SER A 661 3.69 -7.24 2.55
C SER A 661 4.84 -7.19 3.57
N ASP A 662 5.83 -6.37 3.30
CA ASP A 662 6.97 -6.21 4.20
C ASP A 662 6.59 -5.53 5.52
N THR A 663 5.55 -4.66 5.50
CA THR A 663 4.98 -3.96 6.65
C THR A 663 3.54 -4.42 6.87
N PHE A 664 3.24 -4.97 8.05
CA PHE A 664 1.94 -5.56 8.35
C PHE A 664 1.57 -5.40 9.82
N ALA A 665 0.30 -5.68 10.17
CA ALA A 665 -0.14 -5.75 11.56
C ALA A 665 -0.54 -7.17 11.95
N ILE A 666 -0.25 -7.50 13.22
CA ILE A 666 -0.82 -8.62 13.94
C ILE A 666 -1.90 -8.03 14.84
N VAL A 667 -3.11 -8.52 14.72
CA VAL A 667 -4.25 -8.07 15.52
C VAL A 667 -4.57 -9.13 16.57
N GLU A 668 -4.65 -8.73 17.82
CA GLU A 668 -5.13 -9.55 18.92
C GLU A 668 -6.43 -8.96 19.45
N ALA A 669 -7.45 -9.79 19.54
CA ALA A 669 -8.76 -9.49 20.13
C ALA A 669 -9.29 -10.78 20.73
N ASP A 670 -9.05 -10.96 22.00
CA ASP A 670 -9.41 -12.19 22.71
C ASP A 670 -10.92 -12.44 22.62
N GLU A 671 -11.30 -13.68 22.35
CA GLU A 671 -12.69 -14.13 22.23
C GLU A 671 -13.53 -13.48 21.10
N ALA A 672 -12.97 -12.53 20.34
CA ALA A 672 -13.66 -11.85 19.22
C ALA A 672 -13.64 -12.69 17.92
N GLU A 673 -13.69 -14.03 18.00
CA GLU A 673 -13.72 -14.91 16.84
C GLU A 673 -14.83 -14.51 15.85
N GLY A 674 -14.48 -14.44 14.58
CA GLY A 674 -15.39 -14.08 13.49
C GLY A 674 -15.53 -12.58 13.23
N ALA A 675 -14.99 -11.70 14.12
CA ALA A 675 -14.95 -10.28 13.86
C ALA A 675 -14.05 -9.97 12.67
N ALA A 676 -14.55 -9.17 11.71
CA ALA A 676 -13.75 -8.75 10.56
C ALA A 676 -12.85 -7.58 10.92
N VAL A 677 -11.60 -7.61 10.42
CA VAL A 677 -10.62 -6.56 10.69
C VAL A 677 -10.57 -5.59 9.51
N SER A 678 -10.84 -4.32 9.76
CA SER A 678 -10.79 -3.23 8.77
C SER A 678 -11.75 -3.46 7.59
N SER A 679 -11.52 -2.79 6.46
CA SER A 679 -12.33 -2.91 5.24
C SER A 679 -12.13 -4.24 4.50
N TRP A 680 -11.30 -5.14 5.00
CA TRP A 680 -11.00 -6.41 4.37
C TRP A 680 -11.97 -7.48 4.88
N SER A 681 -13.05 -7.72 4.17
CA SER A 681 -14.08 -8.71 4.54
C SER A 681 -13.52 -10.12 4.79
N ASN A 682 -12.37 -10.43 4.22
CA ASN A 682 -11.74 -11.76 4.25
C ASN A 682 -10.71 -11.91 5.38
N ILE A 683 -10.48 -10.88 6.21
CA ILE A 683 -9.57 -10.95 7.35
C ILE A 683 -10.44 -10.95 8.61
N VAL A 684 -10.56 -12.11 9.20
CA VAL A 684 -11.36 -12.32 10.42
C VAL A 684 -10.48 -12.81 11.55
N ILE A 685 -10.85 -12.44 12.77
CA ILE A 685 -10.23 -12.98 13.99
C ILE A 685 -10.48 -14.48 14.05
N ASN A 686 -9.43 -15.25 14.20
CA ASN A 686 -9.51 -16.71 14.31
C ASN A 686 -9.91 -17.17 15.73
N GLY A 687 -10.10 -18.48 15.93
CA GLY A 687 -10.45 -19.04 17.24
C GLY A 687 -9.43 -18.86 18.36
N ASN A 688 -8.24 -18.35 18.05
CA ASN A 688 -7.22 -17.97 19.04
C ASN A 688 -7.22 -16.45 19.34
N GLY A 689 -8.22 -15.70 18.85
CA GLY A 689 -8.28 -14.26 19.04
C GLY A 689 -7.30 -13.48 18.15
N GLN A 690 -6.83 -14.03 17.04
CA GLN A 690 -5.74 -13.47 16.25
C GLN A 690 -6.12 -13.29 14.79
N ALA A 691 -5.60 -12.23 14.16
CA ALA A 691 -5.63 -12.02 12.71
C ALA A 691 -4.36 -11.32 12.22
N VAL A 692 -4.12 -11.36 10.91
CA VAL A 692 -3.05 -10.60 10.28
C VAL A 692 -3.63 -9.65 9.24
N VAL A 693 -3.36 -8.36 9.39
CA VAL A 693 -3.59 -7.36 8.34
C VAL A 693 -2.36 -7.31 7.46
N PRO A 694 -2.44 -7.80 6.23
CA PRO A 694 -1.26 -8.18 5.45
C PRO A 694 -0.46 -6.99 4.92
N SER A 695 -1.01 -5.80 4.93
CA SER A 695 -0.34 -4.62 4.39
C SER A 695 -0.70 -3.35 5.15
N LEU A 696 0.33 -2.65 5.63
CA LEU A 696 0.25 -1.30 6.16
C LEU A 696 1.15 -0.37 5.36
N VAL A 697 0.76 0.90 5.29
CA VAL A 697 1.58 1.94 4.66
C VAL A 697 2.61 2.43 5.69
N PRO A 698 3.91 2.26 5.44
CA PRO A 698 4.94 2.69 6.38
C PRO A 698 5.00 4.22 6.48
N TYR A 699 5.39 4.71 7.66
CA TYR A 699 5.55 6.14 7.99
C TYR A 699 4.27 6.98 7.82
N GLN A 700 3.10 6.34 7.82
CA GLN A 700 1.79 6.98 7.76
C GLN A 700 0.85 6.36 8.78
N TYR A 701 -0.14 7.13 9.23
CA TYR A 701 -1.19 6.59 10.08
C TYR A 701 -2.08 5.62 9.31
N ASN A 702 -2.15 4.39 9.78
CA ASN A 702 -3.06 3.36 9.32
C ASN A 702 -4.16 3.18 10.36
N THR A 703 -5.41 3.20 9.93
CA THR A 703 -6.57 3.00 10.81
C THR A 703 -7.01 1.55 10.73
N LEU A 704 -6.99 0.87 11.86
CA LEU A 704 -7.48 -0.50 12.03
C LEU A 704 -8.73 -0.45 12.89
N TYR A 705 -9.78 -1.15 12.49
CA TYR A 705 -11.02 -1.26 13.25
C TYR A 705 -11.56 -2.69 13.18
N LEU A 706 -12.31 -3.08 14.22
CA LEU A 706 -13.05 -4.33 14.25
C LEU A 706 -14.50 -4.08 13.85
N ASN A 707 -14.97 -4.82 12.85
CA ASN A 707 -16.39 -4.90 12.54
C ASN A 707 -17.03 -5.97 13.42
N THR A 708 -17.94 -5.53 14.28
CA THR A 708 -18.61 -6.37 15.29
C THR A 708 -19.84 -7.10 14.76
N GLU A 709 -20.20 -6.94 13.48
CA GLU A 709 -21.46 -7.48 12.91
C GLU A 709 -21.56 -9.01 13.05
N ASN A 710 -20.43 -9.72 12.91
CA ASN A 710 -20.37 -11.18 13.03
C ASN A 710 -19.76 -11.65 14.36
N MET A 711 -19.58 -10.76 15.32
CA MET A 711 -19.07 -11.07 16.64
C MET A 711 -20.18 -11.60 17.53
N SER A 712 -19.84 -12.43 18.53
CA SER A 712 -20.79 -12.88 19.53
C SER A 712 -21.36 -11.70 20.33
N THR A 713 -22.65 -11.71 20.61
CA THR A 713 -23.36 -10.62 21.32
C THR A 713 -22.98 -10.50 22.79
N ASP A 714 -22.23 -11.47 23.32
CA ASP A 714 -21.73 -11.50 24.70
C ASP A 714 -20.32 -10.88 24.85
N ILE A 715 -19.78 -10.31 23.79
CA ILE A 715 -18.48 -9.65 23.79
C ILE A 715 -18.67 -8.14 23.63
N ASP A 716 -18.05 -7.38 24.51
CA ASP A 716 -17.98 -5.92 24.44
C ASP A 716 -16.56 -5.47 24.10
N LEU A 717 -16.46 -4.36 23.38
CA LEU A 717 -15.19 -3.74 22.97
C LEU A 717 -15.04 -2.39 23.65
N ASP A 718 -13.95 -2.19 24.36
CA ASP A 718 -13.65 -0.89 24.96
C ASP A 718 -13.34 0.15 23.87
N ASN A 719 -12.69 -0.29 22.80
CA ASN A 719 -12.39 0.53 21.63
C ASN A 719 -12.41 -0.34 20.36
N ASN A 720 -13.10 0.10 19.34
CA ASN A 720 -13.20 -0.61 18.05
C ASN A 720 -12.29 -0.04 16.95
N LEU A 721 -11.50 1.00 17.24
CA LEU A 721 -10.66 1.68 16.26
C LEU A 721 -9.32 2.05 16.89
N ILE A 722 -8.22 1.66 16.22
CA ILE A 722 -6.85 1.98 16.63
C ILE A 722 -6.08 2.50 15.38
N LYS A 723 -5.31 3.57 15.59
CA LYS A 723 -4.43 4.14 14.55
C LYS A 723 -2.97 3.87 14.88
N VAL A 724 -2.22 3.38 13.91
CA VAL A 724 -0.80 3.07 14.07
C VAL A 724 0.01 3.61 12.90
N ALA A 725 1.22 4.07 13.17
CA ALA A 725 2.16 4.53 12.15
C ALA A 725 3.42 3.65 12.20
N PRO A 726 3.53 2.64 11.33
CA PRO A 726 4.63 1.68 11.35
C PRO A 726 5.91 2.22 10.71
N TYR A 727 7.07 1.80 11.19
CA TYR A 727 8.30 1.83 10.40
C TYR A 727 8.19 0.90 9.20
N ALA A 728 8.92 1.19 8.11
CA ALA A 728 9.02 0.25 7.01
C ALA A 728 9.54 -1.12 7.49
N GLY A 729 8.92 -2.19 6.99
CA GLY A 729 9.27 -3.55 7.32
C GLY A 729 8.90 -3.99 8.74
N SER A 730 8.09 -3.25 9.49
CA SER A 730 7.67 -3.64 10.85
C SER A 730 6.47 -4.58 10.86
N ALA A 731 6.44 -5.44 11.87
CA ALA A 731 5.29 -6.23 12.28
C ALA A 731 4.68 -5.54 13.51
N VAL A 732 3.59 -4.80 13.34
CA VAL A 732 2.98 -4.04 14.43
C VAL A 732 1.96 -4.90 15.15
N LEU A 733 2.04 -5.00 16.48
CA LEU A 733 1.01 -5.62 17.29
C LEU A 733 -0.06 -4.59 17.66
N VAL A 734 -1.31 -4.92 17.37
CA VAL A 734 -2.49 -4.11 17.69
C VAL A 734 -3.43 -4.96 18.53
N LYS A 735 -3.67 -4.53 19.76
CA LYS A 735 -4.57 -5.20 20.71
C LYS A 735 -5.86 -4.44 20.83
N PHE A 736 -6.97 -5.15 20.65
CA PHE A 736 -8.29 -4.66 21.00
C PHE A 736 -8.71 -5.30 22.31
N ASP A 737 -8.95 -4.47 23.32
CA ASP A 737 -9.40 -4.94 24.62
C ASP A 737 -10.87 -5.36 24.51
N THR A 738 -11.09 -6.64 24.71
CA THR A 738 -12.40 -7.29 24.67
C THR A 738 -12.81 -7.75 26.06
N LYS A 739 -14.09 -7.59 26.37
CA LYS A 739 -14.68 -8.06 27.62
C LYS A 739 -15.82 -9.01 27.31
N LYS A 740 -15.66 -10.27 27.71
CA LYS A 740 -16.75 -11.22 27.62
C LYS A 740 -17.66 -11.06 28.78
N GLY A 741 -18.94 -10.93 28.53
CA GLY A 741 -19.95 -10.81 29.54
C GLY A 741 -21.34 -10.81 28.93
N ASN A 742 -22.28 -11.16 29.72
CA ASN A 742 -23.68 -11.16 29.32
C ASN A 742 -24.24 -9.73 29.36
N ASN A 743 -24.83 -9.26 28.29
CA ASN A 743 -25.55 -8.01 28.21
C ASN A 743 -26.88 -8.12 28.93
N ILE A 744 -26.98 -7.46 30.10
CA ILE A 744 -28.10 -7.58 31.02
C ILE A 744 -28.92 -6.30 30.96
N THR A 745 -30.22 -6.44 30.75
CA THR A 745 -31.14 -5.30 30.78
C THR A 745 -32.24 -5.53 31.82
N TYR A 746 -32.30 -4.63 32.78
CA TYR A 746 -33.30 -4.63 33.83
C TYR A 746 -34.08 -3.32 33.85
N ARG A 747 -35.34 -3.39 34.25
CA ARG A 747 -36.12 -2.21 34.68
C ARG A 747 -36.20 -2.23 36.17
N ILE A 748 -35.59 -1.24 36.83
CA ILE A 748 -35.55 -1.17 38.28
C ILE A 748 -36.47 -0.05 38.82
N THR A 749 -37.16 -0.37 39.91
CA THR A 749 -38.02 0.57 40.61
C THR A 749 -37.63 0.63 42.09
N LEU A 750 -37.83 1.74 42.71
CA LEU A 750 -37.71 1.87 44.17
C LEU A 750 -38.88 1.18 44.86
N GLN A 751 -38.80 1.02 46.19
CA GLN A 751 -39.83 0.37 47.01
C GLN A 751 -41.21 1.06 46.94
N ASP A 752 -41.23 2.35 46.62
CA ASP A 752 -42.45 3.16 46.43
C ASP A 752 -43.03 3.06 44.99
N LYS A 753 -42.49 2.17 44.15
CA LYS A 753 -42.80 1.96 42.74
C LYS A 753 -42.38 3.11 41.83
N ASN A 754 -41.64 4.10 42.29
CA ASN A 754 -41.04 5.10 41.42
C ASN A 754 -39.84 4.51 40.70
N ALA A 755 -39.59 4.97 39.45
CA ALA A 755 -38.36 4.61 38.74
C ALA A 755 -37.14 5.20 39.48
N VAL A 756 -36.03 4.47 39.44
CA VAL A 756 -34.74 5.00 39.91
C VAL A 756 -34.36 6.21 39.04
N PRO A 757 -33.77 7.28 39.60
CA PRO A 757 -33.45 8.48 38.85
C PRO A 757 -32.60 8.21 37.60
N PHE A 758 -32.95 8.89 36.51
CA PHE A 758 -32.20 8.88 35.27
C PHE A 758 -30.79 9.44 35.50
N GLY A 759 -29.76 8.80 34.90
CA GLY A 759 -28.36 9.23 35.03
C GLY A 759 -27.68 8.79 36.33
N ALA A 760 -28.35 7.98 37.19
CA ALA A 760 -27.70 7.39 38.34
C ALA A 760 -26.59 6.42 37.91
N ASP A 761 -25.47 6.45 38.61
CA ASP A 761 -24.33 5.58 38.34
C ASP A 761 -24.59 4.16 38.83
N ILE A 762 -24.15 3.18 38.03
CA ILE A 762 -24.27 1.75 38.33
C ILE A 762 -22.88 1.18 38.60
N TYR A 763 -22.75 0.44 39.72
CA TYR A 763 -21.50 -0.16 40.16
C TYR A 763 -21.64 -1.67 40.37
N ASP A 764 -20.56 -2.42 40.11
CA ASP A 764 -20.45 -3.83 40.47
C ASP A 764 -20.10 -4.01 41.97
N GLU A 765 -19.96 -5.27 42.41
CA GLU A 765 -19.57 -5.62 43.79
C GLU A 765 -18.15 -5.14 44.15
N ASN A 766 -17.29 -4.91 43.18
CA ASN A 766 -15.93 -4.40 43.34
C ASN A 766 -15.87 -2.87 43.31
N ASN A 767 -17.03 -2.19 43.23
CA ASN A 767 -17.17 -0.74 43.09
C ASN A 767 -16.61 -0.17 41.80
N ASN A 768 -16.57 -0.98 40.72
CA ASN A 768 -16.29 -0.51 39.37
C ASN A 768 -17.58 0.03 38.76
N LYS A 769 -17.53 1.16 38.08
CA LYS A 769 -18.66 1.72 37.35
C LYS A 769 -18.90 0.89 36.09
N ILE A 770 -20.11 0.29 35.98
CA ILE A 770 -20.48 -0.61 34.88
C ILE A 770 -21.60 -0.05 34.00
N GLY A 771 -22.15 1.13 34.30
CA GLY A 771 -23.18 1.75 33.46
C GLY A 771 -23.90 2.91 34.12
N LEU A 772 -25.02 3.30 33.50
CA LEU A 772 -25.90 4.38 33.94
C LEU A 772 -27.37 3.93 33.87
N VAL A 773 -28.21 4.49 34.75
CA VAL A 773 -29.64 4.27 34.71
C VAL A 773 -30.26 5.13 33.59
N GLY A 774 -30.91 4.48 32.63
CA GLY A 774 -31.69 5.08 31.57
C GLY A 774 -33.08 5.54 31.99
N GLN A 775 -33.85 6.04 31.02
CA GLN A 775 -35.23 6.51 31.27
C GLN A 775 -36.13 5.39 31.79
N GLY A 776 -37.02 5.75 32.77
CA GLY A 776 -37.96 4.80 33.33
C GLY A 776 -37.33 3.70 34.17
N GLY A 777 -36.13 3.94 34.72
CA GLY A 777 -35.40 2.98 35.54
C GLY A 777 -34.83 1.83 34.76
N LEU A 778 -34.59 2.00 33.43
CA LEU A 778 -33.97 1.02 32.59
C LEU A 778 -32.45 1.02 32.85
N VAL A 779 -31.90 -0.12 33.22
CA VAL A 779 -30.46 -0.32 33.41
C VAL A 779 -29.95 -1.31 32.37
N HIS A 780 -28.82 -0.98 31.79
CA HIS A 780 -28.11 -1.85 30.88
C HIS A 780 -26.66 -1.91 31.32
N PHE A 781 -26.14 -3.13 31.52
CA PHE A 781 -24.74 -3.35 31.91
C PHE A 781 -24.27 -4.72 31.44
N ASN A 782 -22.96 -4.88 31.34
CA ASN A 782 -22.31 -6.15 31.02
C ASN A 782 -21.81 -6.82 32.30
N SER A 783 -21.97 -8.13 32.43
CA SER A 783 -21.44 -8.92 33.54
C SER A 783 -20.96 -10.28 33.14
N GLN A 784 -19.82 -10.68 33.70
CA GLN A 784 -19.25 -12.02 33.53
C GLN A 784 -19.98 -13.11 34.31
N SER A 785 -20.74 -12.70 35.37
CA SER A 785 -21.45 -13.61 36.26
C SER A 785 -22.90 -13.75 35.82
N GLU A 786 -23.44 -14.98 35.89
CA GLU A 786 -24.85 -15.23 35.62
C GLU A 786 -25.81 -14.64 36.66
N GLN A 787 -25.31 -14.30 37.82
CA GLN A 787 -26.05 -13.65 38.90
C GLN A 787 -25.11 -12.82 39.79
N GLY A 788 -25.60 -11.75 40.38
CA GLY A 788 -24.84 -10.87 41.28
C GLY A 788 -25.67 -9.73 41.79
N THR A 789 -25.04 -8.85 42.55
CA THR A 789 -25.67 -7.64 43.13
C THR A 789 -25.10 -6.41 42.46
N VAL A 790 -25.97 -5.50 42.05
CA VAL A 790 -25.61 -4.22 41.43
C VAL A 790 -25.99 -3.09 42.36
N PHE A 791 -25.11 -2.12 42.51
CA PHE A 791 -25.26 -0.93 43.35
C PHE A 791 -25.54 0.28 42.45
N VAL A 792 -26.55 1.07 42.82
CA VAL A 792 -26.95 2.26 42.06
C VAL A 792 -26.83 3.48 42.96
N LYS A 793 -26.19 4.54 42.49
CA LYS A 793 -25.91 5.76 43.24
C LYS A 793 -26.27 7.00 42.43
N TRP A 794 -27.02 7.94 43.04
CA TRP A 794 -27.33 9.26 42.45
C TRP A 794 -27.07 10.42 43.42
N GLY A 795 -26.43 10.13 44.58
CA GLY A 795 -26.00 11.09 45.59
C GLY A 795 -25.26 10.41 46.72
N GLU A 796 -24.84 11.21 47.72
CA GLU A 796 -24.03 10.75 48.84
C GLU A 796 -24.85 10.23 50.02
N ASP A 797 -26.16 10.60 50.15
CA ASP A 797 -27.00 10.20 51.23
C ASP A 797 -27.49 8.75 51.08
N SER A 798 -27.86 8.11 52.22
CA SER A 798 -28.37 6.74 52.22
C SER A 798 -29.71 6.55 51.49
N ASN A 799 -30.48 7.61 51.29
CA ASN A 799 -31.70 7.64 50.47
C ASN A 799 -31.43 7.92 48.99
N GLN A 800 -30.15 8.09 48.57
CA GLN A 800 -29.69 8.34 47.20
C GLN A 800 -28.87 7.19 46.69
N ARG A 801 -28.97 6.01 47.25
CA ARG A 801 -28.31 4.80 46.83
C ARG A 801 -29.18 3.58 47.10
N CYS A 802 -29.20 2.66 46.14
CA CYS A 802 -29.91 1.41 46.29
C CYS A 802 -29.15 0.26 45.65
N LYS A 803 -29.55 -0.97 45.93
CA LYS A 803 -29.01 -2.17 45.33
C LYS A 803 -30.10 -3.11 44.88
N PHE A 804 -29.83 -3.90 43.84
CA PHE A 804 -30.70 -4.97 43.37
C PHE A 804 -29.90 -6.18 42.96
N ASP A 805 -30.53 -7.34 43.08
CA ASP A 805 -29.93 -8.59 42.60
C ASP A 805 -30.39 -8.87 41.14
N TYR A 806 -29.50 -9.33 40.33
CA TYR A 806 -29.81 -9.75 38.96
C TYR A 806 -29.48 -11.24 38.76
N ARG A 807 -30.21 -11.84 37.84
CA ARG A 807 -29.97 -13.19 37.35
C ARG A 807 -30.29 -13.22 35.86
N ILE A 808 -29.40 -13.80 35.06
CA ILE A 808 -29.63 -13.98 33.64
C ILE A 808 -30.82 -14.92 33.42
N SER A 809 -31.78 -14.47 32.62
CA SER A 809 -32.92 -15.30 32.21
C SER A 809 -32.76 -15.65 30.73
N ASP A 810 -33.05 -16.89 30.35
CA ASP A 810 -32.95 -17.39 28.98
C ASP A 810 -33.89 -16.70 27.97
N ASN A 811 -34.71 -15.78 28.39
CA ASN A 811 -35.61 -15.00 27.55
C ASN A 811 -35.05 -13.59 27.35
N ASN A 812 -34.90 -13.16 26.10
CA ASN A 812 -34.55 -11.80 25.66
C ASN A 812 -35.56 -10.70 26.14
N SER A 813 -36.28 -10.90 27.27
CA SER A 813 -37.22 -9.96 27.85
C SER A 813 -36.53 -9.12 28.90
N ILE A 814 -36.86 -7.82 28.93
CA ILE A 814 -36.44 -6.92 29.97
C ILE A 814 -36.96 -7.45 31.31
N SER A 815 -36.05 -7.82 32.22
CA SER A 815 -36.38 -8.30 33.54
C SER A 815 -36.69 -7.10 34.48
N GLU A 816 -37.56 -7.29 35.48
CA GLU A 816 -37.92 -6.25 36.43
C GLU A 816 -37.37 -6.59 37.83
N SER A 817 -36.86 -5.60 38.56
CA SER A 817 -36.40 -5.77 39.93
C SER A 817 -36.69 -4.53 40.77
N ILE A 818 -36.77 -4.74 42.11
CA ILE A 818 -36.91 -3.65 43.07
C ILE A 818 -35.51 -3.32 43.62
N CYS A 819 -35.14 -2.05 43.55
CA CYS A 819 -33.90 -1.55 44.10
C CYS A 819 -34.12 -1.15 45.58
N TYR A 820 -33.38 -1.77 46.46
CA TYR A 820 -33.51 -1.57 47.95
C TYR A 820 -32.44 -0.60 48.45
N PHE A 821 -32.85 0.42 49.22
CA PHE A 821 -31.89 1.33 49.86
C PHE A 821 -30.93 0.58 50.79
N TYR A 822 -29.65 1.04 50.83
CA TYR A 822 -28.60 0.44 51.66
C TYR A 822 -27.68 1.47 52.33
#